data_87622fc0ffc69deaa8f5f0d23c56a650
#
_entry.id   87622fc0ffc69deaa8f5f0d23c56a650
#
_cell.length_a   1.000
_cell.length_b   1.000
_cell.length_c   1.000
_cell.angle_alpha   90.00
_cell.angle_beta   90.00
_cell.angle_gamma   90.00
#
_symmetry.space_group_name_H-M   'P 1'
#
loop_
_entity.id
_entity.type
_entity.pdbx_description
1 polymer ?
#
loop_
_entity_poly.entity_id
_entity_poly.type
_entity_poly.pdbx_seq_one_letter_code
_entity_poly.pdbx_strand_id
1 'polypeptide(L)'
;MNPTTLSSLSVASLLWHLASITLGLLSASLSLKARHTFLRISAGIATSMLLLTPLALADTWVERGLLVGYGLLTAPILLGLIIIREDQVGVIIKKFASHSLPAGEFIALNGEAGYQADTLPPGVHFGYWFWQYSIAKSHVVVVPSGEIALIVASAGAAIPPGRILAKVVECDNYQDARKFLLAAGEKGRQLSILTAGTYRINPALFTVITAQTAQQHGMTRAELAITQIEPDQVGIVTVLDGASIDSGEIAGPVIGGHDNFQNARAFVEGGGRRGLQEQVLLSGSWNLNPWFAQVEQVPMLSIPIGSVGVVISFVGLAHEDVSGAAFKHGDLVNVGHKGVWVSPLFPGKHPVNTRIMRVELVPTTNIVLNWANRTEAHHYDDKLSSITVRSRDGFAFNLDVSQIIHVGALDAPKVISRVGSMQNLVDHVLQPIVGNYFRNSAQHHTVLDFLSARSDRQTEAASHIRAAIGAYDVQAIDTLIGDITPPAELMKTQTDRKIAEEEKKTYETQEAAQRQRQELVRATALANIQQQIVDADQGVHIAELHAQSTIKQASGEAESTRLHALGEADAIRATGNAKAEAYRAGVDSLGSHSYTLMQLMQTVGDRNVRIVPDVSVTGQANGSGLLESMLGLLVREKIDSNAA
;
A
#
# COMPACT_ATOMS: atom_id res chain seq x y z
N MET A 1 28.76 -2.96 78.58
CA MET A 1 27.61 -3.88 78.59
C MET A 1 28.01 -5.12 79.37
N ASN A 2 27.35 -5.34 80.52
CA ASN A 2 27.72 -6.43 81.43
C ASN A 2 27.44 -7.79 80.80
N PRO A 3 28.38 -8.76 80.81
CA PRO A 3 28.18 -10.09 80.20
C PRO A 3 27.17 -10.99 80.94
N THR A 4 26.57 -10.51 82.04
CA THR A 4 25.61 -11.26 82.87
C THR A 4 24.15 -11.17 82.39
N THR A 5 23.83 -10.34 81.37
CA THR A 5 22.47 -10.21 80.87
C THR A 5 22.13 -11.16 79.69
N LEU A 6 23.12 -11.85 79.15
CA LEU A 6 22.91 -12.84 78.04
C LEU A 6 22.63 -14.27 78.56
N SER A 7 22.78 -14.56 79.86
CA SER A 7 22.69 -15.93 80.42
C SER A 7 21.27 -16.34 80.92
N SER A 8 20.28 -15.46 80.89
CA SER A 8 18.91 -15.76 81.33
C SER A 8 17.91 -16.06 80.22
N LEU A 9 18.34 -16.00 78.99
CA LEU A 9 17.55 -16.45 77.86
C LEU A 9 17.50 -18.00 77.87
N SER A 10 16.38 -18.58 78.42
CA SER A 10 16.18 -19.99 78.18
C SER A 10 16.01 -20.20 76.68
N VAL A 11 16.86 -21.03 76.08
CA VAL A 11 16.80 -21.37 74.66
C VAL A 11 15.36 -21.81 74.27
N ALA A 12 14.64 -22.39 75.20
CA ALA A 12 13.26 -22.80 75.06
C ALA A 12 12.27 -21.60 74.88
N SER A 13 12.45 -20.47 75.64
CA SER A 13 11.56 -19.31 75.47
C SER A 13 11.80 -18.58 74.17
N LEU A 14 13.07 -18.46 73.78
CA LEU A 14 13.42 -17.88 72.46
C LEU A 14 12.87 -18.72 71.31
N LEU A 15 13.01 -20.02 71.35
CA LEU A 15 12.45 -20.96 70.35
C LEU A 15 10.94 -20.87 70.29
N TRP A 16 10.25 -20.73 71.44
CA TRP A 16 8.80 -20.56 71.45
C TRP A 16 8.36 -19.23 70.84
N HIS A 17 9.04 -18.13 71.13
CA HIS A 17 8.76 -16.82 70.54
C HIS A 17 9.02 -16.80 69.02
N LEU A 18 10.09 -17.39 68.57
CA LEU A 18 10.40 -17.55 67.13
C LEU A 18 9.33 -18.39 66.44
N ALA A 19 8.91 -19.50 67.05
CA ALA A 19 7.83 -20.34 66.53
C ALA A 19 6.49 -19.60 66.43
N SER A 20 6.15 -18.76 67.42
CA SER A 20 4.93 -17.94 67.38
C SER A 20 4.93 -16.95 66.26
N ILE A 21 6.07 -16.27 66.03
CA ILE A 21 6.21 -15.32 64.91
C ILE A 21 6.08 -16.04 63.57
N THR A 22 6.73 -17.22 63.41
CA THR A 22 6.62 -17.97 62.18
C THR A 22 5.19 -18.43 61.92
N LEU A 23 4.48 -18.90 62.94
CA LEU A 23 3.09 -19.34 62.82
C LEU A 23 2.16 -18.15 62.52
N GLY A 24 2.44 -17.00 63.11
CA GLY A 24 1.72 -15.73 62.83
C GLY A 24 1.86 -15.30 61.39
N LEU A 25 3.07 -15.29 60.85
CA LEU A 25 3.33 -14.91 59.44
C LEU A 25 2.69 -15.91 58.49
N LEU A 26 2.70 -17.19 58.82
CA LEU A 26 2.03 -18.24 58.01
C LEU A 26 0.51 -18.07 58.02
N SER A 27 -0.07 -17.74 59.19
CA SER A 27 -1.49 -17.40 59.31
C SER A 27 -1.88 -16.14 58.54
N ALA A 28 -1.02 -15.14 58.53
CA ALA A 28 -1.22 -13.92 57.73
C ALA A 28 -1.30 -14.24 56.25
N SER A 29 -0.39 -15.07 55.75
CA SER A 29 -0.37 -15.52 54.36
C SER A 29 -1.65 -16.28 53.97
N LEU A 30 -2.15 -17.17 54.82
CA LEU A 30 -3.41 -17.87 54.62
C LEU A 30 -4.61 -16.92 54.60
N SER A 31 -4.63 -15.91 55.48
CA SER A 31 -5.69 -14.91 55.55
C SER A 31 -5.77 -14.07 54.26
N LEU A 32 -4.65 -13.70 53.68
CA LEU A 32 -4.57 -12.95 52.43
C LEU A 32 -5.10 -13.73 51.23
N LYS A 33 -4.96 -15.08 51.27
CA LYS A 33 -5.46 -15.98 50.19
C LYS A 33 -6.91 -16.43 50.36
N ALA A 34 -7.53 -16.24 51.51
CA ALA A 34 -8.89 -16.73 51.78
C ALA A 34 -9.93 -15.97 50.95
N ARG A 35 -10.81 -16.72 50.26
CA ARG A 35 -11.89 -16.15 49.44
C ARG A 35 -13.08 -15.60 50.24
N HIS A 36 -13.30 -16.15 51.43
CA HIS A 36 -14.44 -15.77 52.27
C HIS A 36 -14.05 -14.69 53.32
N THR A 37 -14.83 -13.63 53.39
CA THR A 37 -14.59 -12.47 54.29
C THR A 37 -14.47 -12.89 55.74
N PHE A 38 -15.28 -13.84 56.21
CA PHE A 38 -15.23 -14.35 57.57
C PHE A 38 -13.89 -15.06 57.88
N LEU A 39 -13.40 -15.90 56.96
CA LEU A 39 -12.09 -16.53 57.10
C LEU A 39 -10.93 -15.55 57.09
N ARG A 40 -11.04 -14.45 56.34
CA ARG A 40 -10.06 -13.36 56.36
C ARG A 40 -10.00 -12.65 57.70
N ILE A 41 -11.16 -12.32 58.26
CA ILE A 41 -11.25 -11.61 59.53
C ILE A 41 -10.74 -12.49 60.66
N SER A 42 -11.20 -13.75 60.76
CA SER A 42 -10.79 -14.65 61.85
C SER A 42 -9.29 -15.04 61.77
N ALA A 43 -8.78 -15.29 60.58
CA ALA A 43 -7.36 -15.52 60.38
C ALA A 43 -6.52 -14.27 60.65
N GLY A 44 -7.03 -13.06 60.32
CA GLY A 44 -6.39 -11.78 60.60
C GLY A 44 -6.27 -11.52 62.12
N ILE A 45 -7.30 -11.83 62.89
CA ILE A 45 -7.28 -11.72 64.37
C ILE A 45 -6.27 -12.70 64.96
N ALA A 46 -6.29 -13.95 64.52
CA ALA A 46 -5.33 -14.98 64.98
C ALA A 46 -3.87 -14.58 64.63
N THR A 47 -3.66 -14.02 63.47
CA THR A 47 -2.36 -13.49 63.02
C THR A 47 -1.86 -12.39 63.93
N SER A 48 -2.73 -11.43 64.28
CA SER A 48 -2.38 -10.30 65.17
C SER A 48 -1.99 -10.81 66.57
N MET A 49 -2.75 -11.77 67.09
CA MET A 49 -2.43 -12.39 68.40
C MET A 49 -1.08 -13.11 68.37
N LEU A 50 -0.83 -13.95 67.37
CA LEU A 50 0.41 -14.70 67.23
C LEU A 50 1.66 -13.85 67.00
N LEU A 51 1.53 -12.70 66.38
CA LEU A 51 2.66 -11.79 66.10
C LEU A 51 2.96 -10.86 67.29
N LEU A 52 1.93 -10.43 68.02
CA LEU A 52 2.08 -9.45 69.10
C LEU A 52 2.41 -10.07 70.46
N THR A 53 1.93 -11.31 70.73
CA THR A 53 2.18 -11.97 72.02
C THR A 53 3.67 -12.17 72.35
N PRO A 54 4.53 -12.66 71.47
CA PRO A 54 5.94 -12.81 71.80
C PRO A 54 6.64 -11.47 72.05
N LEU A 55 6.23 -10.42 71.32
CA LEU A 55 6.79 -9.08 71.51
C LEU A 55 6.38 -8.42 72.83
N ALA A 56 5.16 -8.72 73.28
CA ALA A 56 4.63 -8.26 74.59
C ALA A 56 5.23 -8.98 75.78
N LEU A 57 5.61 -10.28 75.59
CA LEU A 57 6.17 -11.15 76.65
C LEU A 57 7.72 -11.07 76.73
N ALA A 58 8.38 -10.34 75.83
CA ALA A 58 9.83 -10.22 75.84
C ALA A 58 10.27 -9.24 76.96
N ASP A 59 11.19 -9.70 77.82
CA ASP A 59 11.58 -8.98 79.04
C ASP A 59 12.64 -7.92 78.81
N THR A 60 13.41 -8.03 77.76
CA THR A 60 14.51 -7.08 77.48
C THR A 60 14.41 -6.39 76.12
N TRP A 61 14.95 -5.19 75.98
CA TRP A 61 15.03 -4.46 74.71
C TRP A 61 15.84 -5.24 73.64
N VAL A 62 16.82 -6.02 74.07
CA VAL A 62 17.64 -6.87 73.18
C VAL A 62 16.79 -8.02 72.59
N GLU A 63 15.97 -8.70 73.41
CA GLU A 63 15.04 -9.73 72.98
C GLU A 63 14.02 -9.20 71.99
N ARG A 64 13.41 -8.04 72.31
CA ARG A 64 12.48 -7.35 71.40
C ARG A 64 13.13 -7.03 70.06
N GLY A 65 14.37 -6.49 70.10
CA GLY A 65 15.14 -6.19 68.90
C GLY A 65 15.43 -7.44 68.05
N LEU A 66 15.82 -8.55 68.69
CA LEU A 66 16.07 -9.82 68.02
C LEU A 66 14.79 -10.42 67.43
N LEU A 67 13.67 -10.37 68.14
CA LEU A 67 12.38 -10.90 67.65
C LEU A 67 11.85 -10.05 66.48
N VAL A 68 11.97 -8.72 66.55
CA VAL A 68 11.62 -7.83 65.44
C VAL A 68 12.52 -8.09 64.24
N GLY A 69 13.84 -8.21 64.46
CA GLY A 69 14.81 -8.52 63.41
C GLY A 69 14.52 -9.89 62.74
N TYR A 70 14.22 -10.92 63.52
CA TYR A 70 13.82 -12.22 63.04
C TYR A 70 12.51 -12.15 62.24
N GLY A 71 11.49 -11.43 62.78
CA GLY A 71 10.22 -11.23 62.07
C GLY A 71 10.41 -10.54 60.75
N LEU A 72 11.20 -9.49 60.70
CA LEU A 72 11.50 -8.74 59.46
C LEU A 72 12.26 -9.59 58.45
N LEU A 73 13.20 -10.43 58.91
CA LEU A 73 13.98 -11.30 58.03
C LEU A 73 13.15 -12.49 57.49
N THR A 74 12.28 -13.04 58.33
CA THR A 74 11.49 -14.26 57.95
C THR A 74 10.15 -13.91 57.32
N ALA A 75 9.60 -12.71 57.57
CA ALA A 75 8.31 -12.31 57.02
C ALA A 75 8.19 -12.48 55.51
N PRO A 76 9.14 -12.06 54.65
CA PRO A 76 9.05 -12.25 53.23
C PRO A 76 8.92 -13.73 52.84
N ILE A 77 9.64 -14.61 53.53
CA ILE A 77 9.68 -16.05 53.28
C ILE A 77 8.38 -16.73 53.73
N LEU A 78 7.93 -16.45 54.95
CA LEU A 78 6.74 -17.08 55.55
C LEU A 78 5.44 -16.53 54.98
N LEU A 79 5.40 -15.26 54.58
CA LEU A 79 4.27 -14.70 53.84
C LEU A 79 4.26 -15.13 52.36
N GLY A 80 5.32 -15.76 51.91
CA GLY A 80 5.46 -16.15 50.50
C GLY A 80 5.42 -14.90 49.60
N LEU A 81 6.20 -13.89 50.00
CA LEU A 81 6.25 -12.61 49.32
C LEU A 81 6.98 -12.72 47.99
N ILE A 82 6.32 -12.31 46.94
CA ILE A 82 6.89 -12.19 45.60
C ILE A 82 6.61 -10.77 45.10
N ILE A 83 7.65 -10.13 44.63
CA ILE A 83 7.57 -8.79 44.00
C ILE A 83 7.79 -8.97 42.52
N ILE A 84 6.84 -8.55 41.71
CA ILE A 84 6.92 -8.51 40.24
C ILE A 84 7.08 -7.03 39.83
N ARG A 85 8.10 -6.74 39.03
CA ARG A 85 8.37 -5.39 38.53
C ARG A 85 7.38 -5.05 37.43
N GLU A 86 7.25 -3.77 37.11
CA GLU A 86 6.31 -3.28 36.08
C GLU A 86 6.64 -3.81 34.68
N ASP A 87 7.91 -4.05 34.40
CA ASP A 87 8.43 -4.60 33.16
C ASP A 87 8.36 -6.14 33.09
N GLN A 88 7.75 -6.80 34.07
CA GLN A 88 7.74 -8.25 34.19
C GLN A 88 6.34 -8.83 34.41
N VAL A 89 6.21 -10.10 34.08
CA VAL A 89 5.07 -10.95 34.39
C VAL A 89 5.58 -12.18 35.18
N GLY A 90 4.87 -12.54 36.23
CA GLY A 90 5.22 -13.72 37.03
C GLY A 90 4.51 -14.97 36.51
N VAL A 91 5.26 -15.93 36.03
CA VAL A 91 4.74 -17.27 35.64
C VAL A 91 4.73 -18.18 36.84
N ILE A 92 3.57 -18.66 37.21
CA ILE A 92 3.38 -19.51 38.41
C ILE A 92 3.62 -20.98 38.04
N ILE A 93 4.57 -21.59 38.68
CA ILE A 93 4.81 -23.03 38.60
C ILE A 93 4.50 -23.64 39.97
N LYS A 94 3.47 -24.47 40.04
CA LYS A 94 3.11 -25.19 41.29
C LYS A 94 3.81 -26.52 41.31
N LYS A 95 4.64 -26.77 42.33
CA LYS A 95 5.51 -27.95 42.41
C LYS A 95 4.75 -29.21 42.73
N PHE A 96 3.72 -29.13 43.56
CA PHE A 96 2.87 -30.25 43.95
C PHE A 96 1.44 -29.80 44.24
N ALA A 97 0.48 -30.67 43.96
CA ALA A 97 -0.95 -30.48 44.19
C ALA A 97 -1.60 -31.82 44.52
N SER A 98 -2.84 -31.78 45.02
CA SER A 98 -3.63 -32.99 45.30
C SER A 98 -4.11 -33.72 44.04
N HIS A 99 -4.17 -32.99 42.91
CA HIS A 99 -4.60 -33.52 41.62
C HIS A 99 -3.47 -33.38 40.62
N SER A 100 -3.28 -34.38 39.77
CA SER A 100 -2.34 -34.38 38.68
C SER A 100 -3.00 -33.76 37.42
N LEU A 101 -2.20 -33.21 36.53
CA LEU A 101 -2.66 -32.79 35.21
C LEU A 101 -3.14 -34.00 34.41
N PRO A 102 -4.21 -33.85 33.60
CA PRO A 102 -4.61 -34.85 32.62
C PRO A 102 -3.46 -35.16 31.64
N ALA A 103 -3.44 -36.41 31.16
CA ALA A 103 -2.42 -36.83 30.21
C ALA A 103 -2.49 -35.99 28.90
N GLY A 104 -1.36 -35.41 28.51
CA GLY A 104 -1.26 -34.56 27.34
C GLY A 104 -1.45 -33.05 27.61
N GLU A 105 -1.85 -32.67 28.82
CA GLU A 105 -1.91 -31.26 29.24
C GLU A 105 -0.68 -30.93 30.10
N PHE A 106 -0.18 -29.69 29.99
CA PHE A 106 0.93 -29.19 30.79
C PHE A 106 0.67 -27.81 31.41
N ILE A 107 -0.49 -27.21 31.14
CA ILE A 107 -0.98 -25.97 31.75
C ILE A 107 -2.15 -26.31 32.70
N ALA A 108 -1.98 -25.95 33.94
CA ALA A 108 -2.96 -26.17 34.99
C ALA A 108 -4.03 -25.08 35.03
N LEU A 109 -5.29 -25.48 35.03
CA LEU A 109 -6.44 -24.57 35.12
C LEU A 109 -7.06 -24.54 36.50
N ASN A 110 -7.10 -25.69 37.22
CA ASN A 110 -7.83 -25.85 38.49
C ASN A 110 -6.88 -26.00 39.68
N GLY A 111 -5.63 -25.58 39.54
CA GLY A 111 -4.63 -25.59 40.58
C GLY A 111 -3.89 -26.92 40.72
N GLU A 112 -3.86 -27.76 39.70
CA GLU A 112 -3.00 -28.92 39.54
C GLU A 112 -1.52 -28.50 39.64
N ALA A 113 -0.61 -29.47 39.80
CA ALA A 113 0.82 -29.21 39.75
C ALA A 113 1.27 -28.90 38.31
N GLY A 114 2.25 -28.02 38.15
CA GLY A 114 2.77 -27.59 36.85
C GLY A 114 2.63 -26.11 36.62
N TYR A 115 2.80 -25.70 35.36
CA TYR A 115 2.59 -24.32 34.92
C TYR A 115 1.12 -23.94 35.06
N GLN A 116 0.85 -22.82 35.76
CA GLN A 116 -0.50 -22.30 35.92
C GLN A 116 -0.87 -21.43 34.74
N ALA A 117 -2.14 -21.48 34.31
CA ALA A 117 -2.65 -20.58 33.26
C ALA A 117 -2.58 -19.12 33.71
N ASP A 118 -2.91 -18.87 34.98
CA ASP A 118 -2.89 -17.51 35.53
C ASP A 118 -1.45 -17.03 35.73
N THR A 119 -1.24 -15.74 35.49
CA THR A 119 0.05 -15.06 35.71
C THR A 119 -0.09 -14.03 36.83
N LEU A 120 1.04 -13.64 37.43
CA LEU A 120 1.08 -12.57 38.40
C LEU A 120 1.36 -11.24 37.70
N PRO A 121 0.46 -10.25 37.86
CA PRO A 121 0.69 -8.90 37.39
C PRO A 121 1.80 -8.21 38.22
N PRO A 122 2.30 -7.04 37.80
CA PRO A 122 3.20 -6.22 38.59
C PRO A 122 2.60 -5.90 39.95
N GLY A 123 3.47 -5.87 40.97
CA GLY A 123 3.07 -5.58 42.33
C GLY A 123 3.61 -6.58 43.34
N VAL A 124 3.04 -6.50 44.53
CA VAL A 124 3.41 -7.35 45.67
C VAL A 124 2.37 -8.44 45.85
N HIS A 125 2.82 -9.67 45.84
CA HIS A 125 1.96 -10.83 45.95
C HIS A 125 2.37 -11.70 47.15
N PHE A 126 1.39 -12.24 47.84
CA PHE A 126 1.58 -13.03 49.05
C PHE A 126 1.10 -14.46 48.85
N GLY A 127 1.59 -15.42 49.72
CA GLY A 127 1.17 -16.83 49.72
C GLY A 127 1.74 -17.67 48.60
N TYR A 128 2.85 -17.22 47.97
CA TYR A 128 3.61 -17.97 46.99
C TYR A 128 4.87 -18.58 47.62
N TRP A 129 4.66 -19.52 48.54
CA TRP A 129 5.75 -20.16 49.27
C TRP A 129 6.70 -20.92 48.36
N PHE A 130 8.00 -20.73 48.52
CA PHE A 130 9.05 -21.28 47.68
C PHE A 130 9.08 -22.81 47.62
N TRP A 131 8.58 -23.47 48.67
CA TRP A 131 8.46 -24.95 48.70
C TRP A 131 7.31 -25.46 47.82
N GLN A 132 6.23 -24.70 47.68
CA GLN A 132 5.06 -25.08 46.88
C GLN A 132 5.07 -24.47 45.49
N TYR A 133 5.60 -23.26 45.35
CA TYR A 133 5.60 -22.49 44.10
C TYR A 133 7.02 -22.16 43.68
N SER A 134 7.21 -22.08 42.38
CA SER A 134 8.33 -21.41 41.73
C SER A 134 7.77 -20.35 40.83
N ILE A 135 8.25 -19.12 40.92
CA ILE A 135 7.78 -18.01 40.10
C ILE A 135 8.92 -17.65 39.13
N ALA A 136 8.71 -17.98 37.87
CA ALA A 136 9.60 -17.53 36.80
C ALA A 136 9.18 -16.13 36.38
N LYS A 137 10.10 -15.18 36.46
CA LYS A 137 9.86 -13.81 36.00
C LYS A 137 10.26 -13.67 34.54
N SER A 138 9.31 -13.29 33.68
CA SER A 138 9.53 -13.02 32.27
C SER A 138 9.28 -11.55 32.00
N HIS A 139 9.99 -10.98 31.04
CA HIS A 139 9.71 -9.61 30.61
C HIS A 139 8.37 -9.53 29.87
N VAL A 140 7.71 -8.40 29.96
CA VAL A 140 6.54 -8.11 29.14
C VAL A 140 6.93 -8.08 27.68
N VAL A 141 6.02 -8.46 26.82
CA VAL A 141 6.22 -8.39 25.36
C VAL A 141 5.91 -6.97 24.90
N VAL A 142 6.88 -6.31 24.32
CA VAL A 142 6.71 -4.98 23.73
C VAL A 142 6.74 -5.12 22.20
N VAL A 143 5.68 -4.69 21.55
CA VAL A 143 5.58 -4.59 20.10
C VAL A 143 5.69 -3.13 19.73
N PRO A 144 6.77 -2.70 19.06
CA PRO A 144 6.95 -1.32 18.65
C PRO A 144 5.91 -0.88 17.61
N SER A 145 5.73 0.44 17.48
CA SER A 145 4.94 1.00 16.39
C SER A 145 5.57 0.66 15.04
N GLY A 146 4.76 0.25 14.09
CA GLY A 146 5.25 -0.19 12.77
C GLY A 146 5.62 -1.68 12.69
N GLU A 147 5.48 -2.43 13.78
CA GLU A 147 5.72 -3.87 13.83
C GLU A 147 4.47 -4.61 14.35
N ILE A 148 4.40 -5.89 14.04
CA ILE A 148 3.42 -6.83 14.56
C ILE A 148 4.14 -7.97 15.28
N ALA A 149 3.43 -8.69 16.13
CA ALA A 149 3.96 -9.93 16.69
C ALA A 149 3.00 -11.09 16.47
N LEU A 150 3.57 -12.27 16.25
CA LEU A 150 2.85 -13.51 16.00
C LEU A 150 2.87 -14.36 17.25
N ILE A 151 1.85 -15.20 17.38
CA ILE A 151 1.66 -16.03 18.57
C ILE A 151 1.57 -17.48 18.17
N VAL A 152 2.26 -18.31 18.95
CA VAL A 152 2.16 -19.77 18.89
C VAL A 152 1.70 -20.27 20.26
N ALA A 153 0.57 -20.92 20.33
CA ALA A 153 0.11 -21.58 21.56
C ALA A 153 0.68 -23.00 21.65
N SER A 154 1.28 -23.30 22.79
CA SER A 154 1.87 -24.62 23.07
C SER A 154 0.83 -25.64 23.52
N ALA A 155 -0.30 -25.20 24.09
CA ALA A 155 -1.40 -26.05 24.54
C ALA A 155 -2.74 -25.55 24.02
N GLY A 156 -3.74 -26.42 23.99
CA GLY A 156 -5.09 -26.17 23.53
C GLY A 156 -5.63 -27.30 22.69
N ALA A 157 -6.82 -27.14 22.13
CA ALA A 157 -7.43 -28.08 21.22
C ALA A 157 -6.60 -28.27 19.95
N ALA A 158 -6.80 -29.34 19.23
CA ALA A 158 -6.16 -29.54 17.92
C ALA A 158 -6.84 -28.65 16.88
N ILE A 159 -6.04 -28.07 15.97
CA ILE A 159 -6.56 -27.36 14.82
C ILE A 159 -7.33 -28.34 13.93
N PRO A 160 -8.54 -27.98 13.46
CA PRO A 160 -9.33 -28.84 12.58
C PRO A 160 -8.60 -29.18 11.28
N PRO A 161 -8.84 -30.36 10.69
CA PRO A 161 -8.30 -30.71 9.39
C PRO A 161 -8.68 -29.67 8.33
N GLY A 162 -7.72 -29.31 7.47
CA GLY A 162 -7.91 -28.31 6.40
C GLY A 162 -7.60 -26.87 6.80
N ARG A 163 -7.34 -26.60 8.09
CA ARG A 163 -6.85 -25.32 8.61
C ARG A 163 -5.39 -25.45 9.02
N ILE A 164 -4.65 -24.37 8.89
CA ILE A 164 -3.24 -24.27 9.32
C ILE A 164 -3.08 -23.31 10.50
N LEU A 165 -4.01 -22.40 10.68
CA LEU A 165 -4.02 -21.44 11.76
C LEU A 165 -5.17 -21.72 12.73
N ALA A 166 -4.89 -21.54 14.00
CA ALA A 166 -5.84 -21.71 15.09
C ALA A 166 -6.91 -20.59 15.07
N LYS A 167 -8.12 -20.96 15.46
CA LYS A 167 -9.23 -19.99 15.56
C LYS A 167 -8.92 -18.86 16.54
N VAL A 168 -9.49 -17.71 16.28
CA VAL A 168 -9.39 -16.56 17.20
C VAL A 168 -10.31 -16.79 18.40
N VAL A 169 -9.76 -16.60 19.58
CA VAL A 169 -10.48 -16.65 20.87
C VAL A 169 -10.32 -15.30 21.58
N GLU A 170 -11.41 -14.79 22.11
CA GLU A 170 -11.42 -13.56 22.91
C GLU A 170 -10.79 -13.81 24.28
N CYS A 171 -9.50 -13.47 24.43
CA CYS A 171 -8.70 -13.71 25.62
C CYS A 171 -7.78 -12.52 25.97
N ASP A 172 -8.28 -11.32 25.80
CA ASP A 172 -7.56 -10.07 26.07
C ASP A 172 -6.18 -10.02 25.37
N ASN A 173 -6.16 -10.19 24.06
CA ASN A 173 -4.93 -10.26 23.28
C ASN A 173 -3.91 -11.25 23.84
N TYR A 174 -4.37 -12.46 24.18
CA TYR A 174 -3.59 -13.57 24.78
C TYR A 174 -3.00 -13.30 26.16
N GLN A 175 -3.39 -12.22 26.83
CA GLN A 175 -2.99 -11.94 28.20
C GLN A 175 -3.72 -12.83 29.21
N ASP A 176 -4.97 -13.25 28.90
CA ASP A 176 -5.75 -14.17 29.72
C ASP A 176 -5.66 -15.60 29.17
N ALA A 177 -4.61 -16.31 29.58
CA ALA A 177 -4.37 -17.70 29.21
C ALA A 177 -5.47 -18.66 29.69
N ARG A 178 -6.13 -18.35 30.81
CA ARG A 178 -7.26 -19.13 31.32
C ARG A 178 -8.46 -19.05 30.40
N LYS A 179 -8.87 -17.85 30.01
CA LYS A 179 -9.97 -17.67 29.04
C LYS A 179 -9.68 -18.35 27.71
N PHE A 180 -8.43 -18.28 27.23
CA PHE A 180 -8.03 -18.96 26.00
C PHE A 180 -8.31 -20.46 26.08
N LEU A 181 -7.85 -21.16 27.15
CA LEU A 181 -8.02 -22.58 27.31
C LEU A 181 -9.49 -22.97 27.56
N LEU A 182 -10.23 -22.22 28.39
CA LEU A 182 -11.65 -22.47 28.66
C LEU A 182 -12.55 -22.28 27.44
N ALA A 183 -12.20 -21.36 26.53
CA ALA A 183 -12.91 -21.17 25.28
C ALA A 183 -12.43 -22.12 24.15
N ALA A 184 -11.79 -23.25 24.55
CA ALA A 184 -11.23 -24.24 23.64
C ALA A 184 -10.31 -23.59 22.57
N GLY A 185 -9.40 -22.73 23.00
CA GLY A 185 -8.33 -22.19 22.16
C GLY A 185 -7.48 -23.32 21.58
N GLU A 186 -7.03 -23.18 20.36
CA GLU A 186 -6.32 -24.22 19.60
C GLU A 186 -4.81 -24.02 19.71
N LYS A 187 -4.07 -25.13 19.85
CA LYS A 187 -2.60 -25.13 19.87
C LYS A 187 -2.03 -24.87 18.48
N GLY A 188 -0.88 -24.24 18.43
CA GLY A 188 -0.17 -23.93 17.19
C GLY A 188 -0.16 -22.46 16.84
N ARG A 189 0.08 -22.14 15.58
CA ARG A 189 0.12 -20.79 15.05
C ARG A 189 -1.26 -20.16 15.14
N GLN A 190 -1.34 -18.96 15.73
CA GLN A 190 -2.60 -18.27 15.91
C GLN A 190 -2.94 -17.40 14.71
N LEU A 191 -4.22 -17.30 14.37
CA LEU A 191 -4.72 -16.47 13.28
C LEU A 191 -4.64 -14.97 13.63
N SER A 192 -4.88 -14.62 14.89
CA SER A 192 -4.77 -13.25 15.37
C SER A 192 -3.31 -12.85 15.61
N ILE A 193 -3.04 -11.56 15.47
CA ILE A 193 -1.73 -10.94 15.70
C ILE A 193 -1.79 -9.98 16.89
N LEU A 194 -0.62 -9.62 17.43
CA LEU A 194 -0.50 -8.47 18.31
C LEU A 194 0.01 -7.27 17.52
N THR A 195 -0.69 -6.17 17.67
CA THR A 195 -0.29 -4.87 17.12
C THR A 195 0.60 -4.12 18.11
N ALA A 196 1.02 -2.89 17.78
CA ALA A 196 1.83 -2.06 18.66
C ALA A 196 1.23 -1.94 20.07
N GLY A 197 2.03 -2.24 21.09
CA GLY A 197 1.59 -2.23 22.47
C GLY A 197 2.49 -3.03 23.40
N THR A 198 2.11 -3.08 24.69
CA THR A 198 2.79 -3.85 25.71
C THR A 198 1.84 -4.90 26.28
N TYR A 199 2.27 -6.15 26.23
CA TYR A 199 1.43 -7.30 26.55
C TYR A 199 2.06 -8.17 27.65
N ARG A 200 1.24 -8.59 28.62
CA ARG A 200 1.64 -9.48 29.72
C ARG A 200 1.21 -10.91 29.40
N ILE A 201 1.99 -11.57 28.61
CA ILE A 201 1.66 -12.89 28.07
C ILE A 201 2.33 -13.98 28.92
N ASN A 202 1.61 -15.08 29.13
CA ASN A 202 2.16 -16.26 29.79
C ASN A 202 3.09 -17.02 28.83
N PRO A 203 4.42 -16.96 29.01
CA PRO A 203 5.37 -17.61 28.10
C PRO A 203 5.36 -19.15 28.22
N ALA A 204 4.74 -19.71 29.23
CA ALA A 204 4.57 -21.15 29.33
C ALA A 204 3.51 -21.68 28.34
N LEU A 205 2.51 -20.86 28.02
CA LEU A 205 1.46 -21.20 27.06
C LEU A 205 1.73 -20.63 25.67
N PHE A 206 2.20 -19.39 25.62
CA PHE A 206 2.34 -18.67 24.36
C PHE A 206 3.80 -18.31 24.08
N THR A 207 4.27 -18.69 22.93
CA THR A 207 5.50 -18.16 22.35
C THR A 207 5.14 -16.97 21.47
N VAL A 208 5.67 -15.80 21.79
CA VAL A 208 5.46 -14.59 21.00
C VAL A 208 6.68 -14.34 20.13
N ILE A 209 6.45 -14.25 18.83
CA ILE A 209 7.49 -13.97 17.84
C ILE A 209 7.40 -12.49 17.51
N THR A 210 8.38 -11.73 17.97
CA THR A 210 8.56 -10.31 17.67
C THR A 210 9.62 -10.13 16.58
N ALA A 211 9.72 -8.97 16.00
CA ALA A 211 10.76 -8.67 15.02
C ALA A 211 12.19 -8.91 15.55
N GLN A 212 12.41 -8.83 16.88
CA GLN A 212 13.70 -9.12 17.51
C GLN A 212 13.98 -10.63 17.58
N THR A 213 12.95 -11.45 17.76
CA THR A 213 13.08 -12.91 17.89
C THR A 213 12.78 -13.67 16.60
N ALA A 214 12.39 -12.97 15.54
CA ALA A 214 11.98 -13.55 14.25
C ALA A 214 12.97 -14.58 13.71
N GLN A 215 14.28 -14.25 13.70
CA GLN A 215 15.33 -15.13 13.19
C GLN A 215 15.42 -16.46 13.93
N GLN A 216 15.16 -16.49 15.23
CA GLN A 216 15.15 -17.72 16.04
C GLN A 216 14.02 -18.67 15.62
N HIS A 217 12.98 -18.15 14.99
CA HIS A 217 11.83 -18.89 14.52
C HIS A 217 11.79 -19.07 13.00
N GLY A 218 12.92 -18.81 12.30
CA GLY A 218 13.06 -18.99 10.87
C GLY A 218 12.33 -17.93 10.04
N MET A 219 12.07 -16.75 10.63
CA MET A 219 11.42 -15.60 9.97
C MET A 219 12.39 -14.42 9.85
N THR A 220 12.14 -13.56 8.89
CA THR A 220 12.87 -12.31 8.74
C THR A 220 12.20 -11.19 9.55
N ARG A 221 12.96 -10.19 9.96
CA ARG A 221 12.40 -9.02 10.64
C ARG A 221 11.39 -8.27 9.76
N ALA A 222 11.61 -8.25 8.45
CA ALA A 222 10.74 -7.60 7.49
C ALA A 222 9.33 -8.23 7.43
N GLU A 223 9.21 -9.54 7.65
CA GLU A 223 7.90 -10.22 7.67
C GLU A 223 7.03 -9.81 8.86
N LEU A 224 7.63 -9.25 9.91
CA LEU A 224 6.91 -8.75 11.09
C LEU A 224 6.78 -7.22 11.10
N ALA A 225 7.16 -6.55 10.02
CA ALA A 225 6.84 -5.16 9.81
C ALA A 225 5.41 -5.01 9.27
N ILE A 226 4.78 -3.86 9.54
CA ILE A 226 3.51 -3.47 8.91
C ILE A 226 3.72 -3.47 7.39
N THR A 227 2.82 -4.12 6.66
CA THR A 227 2.85 -4.11 5.19
C THR A 227 2.49 -2.72 4.70
N GLN A 228 3.45 -2.04 4.11
CA GLN A 228 3.25 -0.73 3.48
C GLN A 228 3.13 -0.91 1.97
N ILE A 229 2.10 -0.32 1.39
CA ILE A 229 1.87 -0.29 -0.07
C ILE A 229 2.00 1.15 -0.51
N GLU A 230 2.89 1.39 -1.45
CA GLU A 230 3.17 2.72 -1.99
C GLU A 230 1.98 3.28 -2.80
N PRO A 231 1.88 4.63 -2.96
CA PRO A 231 0.71 5.27 -3.59
C PRO A 231 0.45 4.87 -5.03
N ASP A 232 1.46 4.38 -5.75
CA ASP A 232 1.35 3.96 -7.16
C ASP A 232 1.38 2.43 -7.33
N GLN A 233 1.30 1.70 -6.23
CA GLN A 233 1.28 0.25 -6.19
C GLN A 233 -0.05 -0.28 -5.66
N VAL A 234 -0.33 -1.52 -5.98
CA VAL A 234 -1.46 -2.30 -5.49
C VAL A 234 -0.94 -3.61 -4.91
N GLY A 235 -1.49 -4.03 -3.77
CA GLY A 235 -1.16 -5.29 -3.15
C GLY A 235 -2.07 -6.42 -3.62
N ILE A 236 -1.51 -7.39 -4.31
CA ILE A 236 -2.20 -8.65 -4.66
C ILE A 236 -2.06 -9.60 -3.49
N VAL A 237 -3.20 -10.04 -2.96
CA VAL A 237 -3.24 -10.85 -1.73
C VAL A 237 -3.40 -12.33 -2.07
N THR A 238 -2.56 -13.14 -1.44
CA THR A 238 -2.70 -14.60 -1.41
C THR A 238 -2.91 -15.05 0.02
N VAL A 239 -4.08 -15.58 0.32
CA VAL A 239 -4.42 -16.11 1.64
C VAL A 239 -3.97 -17.57 1.74
N LEU A 240 -3.32 -17.92 2.86
CA LEU A 240 -2.72 -19.24 3.08
C LEU A 240 -3.62 -20.19 3.87
N ASP A 241 -4.60 -19.66 4.63
CA ASP A 241 -5.49 -20.44 5.49
C ASP A 241 -6.97 -20.20 5.16
N GLY A 242 -7.78 -21.20 5.33
CA GLY A 242 -9.22 -21.18 5.03
C GLY A 242 -9.65 -22.38 4.19
N ALA A 243 -10.91 -22.38 3.78
CA ALA A 243 -11.44 -23.39 2.86
C ALA A 243 -10.76 -23.29 1.48
N SER A 244 -10.71 -24.39 0.75
CA SER A 244 -10.17 -24.39 -0.63
C SER A 244 -11.03 -23.52 -1.55
N ILE A 245 -10.41 -22.96 -2.57
CA ILE A 245 -11.13 -22.34 -3.69
C ILE A 245 -12.02 -23.39 -4.35
N ASP A 246 -13.19 -22.98 -4.78
CA ASP A 246 -14.16 -23.85 -5.42
C ASP A 246 -13.63 -24.35 -6.78
N SER A 247 -14.05 -25.53 -7.19
CA SER A 247 -13.57 -26.13 -8.44
C SER A 247 -13.97 -25.26 -9.64
N GLY A 248 -12.98 -24.92 -10.46
CA GLY A 248 -13.16 -24.03 -11.62
C GLY A 248 -12.92 -22.55 -11.35
N GLU A 249 -12.69 -22.15 -10.09
CA GLU A 249 -12.27 -20.80 -9.73
C GLU A 249 -10.74 -20.74 -9.56
N ILE A 250 -10.16 -19.58 -9.84
CA ILE A 250 -8.72 -19.31 -9.68
C ILE A 250 -8.42 -18.33 -8.55
N ALA A 251 -9.44 -17.63 -8.04
CA ALA A 251 -9.32 -16.72 -6.90
C ALA A 251 -10.52 -16.83 -5.98
N GLY A 252 -10.31 -16.48 -4.71
CA GLY A 252 -11.38 -16.36 -3.72
C GLY A 252 -12.24 -15.12 -3.98
N PRO A 253 -13.57 -15.21 -3.74
CA PRO A 253 -14.48 -14.11 -3.98
C PRO A 253 -14.22 -12.95 -3.01
N VAL A 254 -14.74 -11.77 -3.33
CA VAL A 254 -14.70 -10.60 -2.44
C VAL A 254 -15.58 -10.86 -1.22
N ILE A 255 -14.99 -10.76 -0.03
CA ILE A 255 -15.67 -10.90 1.25
C ILE A 255 -15.71 -9.52 1.93
N GLY A 256 -16.85 -9.17 2.49
CA GLY A 256 -17.00 -7.93 3.28
C GLY A 256 -16.63 -8.10 4.75
N GLY A 257 -16.35 -6.99 5.43
CA GLY A 257 -16.26 -6.94 6.90
C GLY A 257 -14.94 -7.41 7.53
N HIS A 258 -13.93 -7.76 6.75
CA HIS A 258 -12.64 -8.23 7.24
C HIS A 258 -11.53 -7.17 7.27
N ASP A 259 -11.87 -5.90 7.13
CA ASP A 259 -10.96 -4.75 7.19
C ASP A 259 -9.68 -4.96 6.36
N ASN A 260 -9.85 -5.23 5.07
CA ASN A 260 -8.74 -5.47 4.14
C ASN A 260 -7.76 -6.55 4.63
N PHE A 261 -8.27 -7.71 5.01
CA PHE A 261 -7.53 -8.88 5.51
C PHE A 261 -6.87 -8.70 6.88
N GLN A 262 -7.01 -7.54 7.54
CA GLN A 262 -6.48 -7.33 8.89
C GLN A 262 -7.27 -8.13 9.92
N ASN A 263 -8.59 -8.25 9.75
CA ASN A 263 -9.42 -9.13 10.55
C ASN A 263 -9.56 -10.50 9.88
N ALA A 264 -8.53 -11.32 10.03
CA ALA A 264 -8.48 -12.65 9.45
C ALA A 264 -9.62 -13.58 9.93
N ARG A 265 -10.13 -13.37 11.16
CA ARG A 265 -11.29 -14.09 11.70
C ARG A 265 -12.54 -13.81 10.86
N ALA A 266 -12.87 -12.53 10.67
CA ALA A 266 -14.05 -12.14 9.89
C ALA A 266 -13.96 -12.64 8.43
N PHE A 267 -12.76 -12.66 7.85
CA PHE A 267 -12.54 -13.24 6.52
C PHE A 267 -12.89 -14.73 6.48
N VAL A 268 -12.36 -15.52 7.41
CA VAL A 268 -12.58 -16.97 7.44
C VAL A 268 -14.04 -17.31 7.78
N GLU A 269 -14.63 -16.63 8.77
CA GLU A 269 -16.04 -16.82 9.18
C GLU A 269 -17.01 -16.34 8.09
N GLY A 270 -16.63 -15.32 7.31
CA GLY A 270 -17.39 -14.83 6.16
C GLY A 270 -17.32 -15.72 4.92
N GLY A 271 -16.64 -16.87 4.99
CA GLY A 271 -16.53 -17.83 3.88
C GLY A 271 -15.34 -17.56 2.94
N GLY A 272 -14.36 -16.79 3.40
CA GLY A 272 -13.12 -16.54 2.64
C GLY A 272 -12.39 -17.82 2.28
N ARG A 273 -11.78 -17.84 1.11
CA ARG A 273 -11.05 -18.99 0.54
C ARG A 273 -9.55 -18.80 0.61
N ARG A 274 -8.80 -19.89 0.83
CA ARG A 274 -7.34 -19.84 0.71
C ARG A 274 -6.93 -19.78 -0.76
N GLY A 275 -5.83 -19.10 -1.05
CA GLY A 275 -5.29 -18.88 -2.39
C GLY A 275 -5.33 -17.41 -2.80
N LEU A 276 -5.19 -17.16 -4.08
CA LEU A 276 -5.26 -15.81 -4.66
C LEU A 276 -6.62 -15.18 -4.35
N GLN A 277 -6.63 -13.89 -4.03
CA GLN A 277 -7.87 -13.15 -3.74
C GLN A 277 -8.22 -12.20 -4.88
N GLU A 278 -9.51 -12.05 -5.14
CA GLU A 278 -10.01 -11.06 -6.10
C GLU A 278 -9.78 -9.64 -5.57
N GLN A 279 -10.06 -9.44 -4.29
CA GLN A 279 -9.86 -8.15 -3.62
C GLN A 279 -8.37 -7.82 -3.49
N VAL A 280 -8.01 -6.61 -3.87
CA VAL A 280 -6.66 -6.06 -3.75
C VAL A 280 -6.55 -5.11 -2.57
N LEU A 281 -5.33 -4.88 -2.10
CA LEU A 281 -5.02 -3.84 -1.13
C LEU A 281 -4.56 -2.58 -1.85
N LEU A 282 -5.16 -1.46 -1.48
CA LEU A 282 -4.75 -0.14 -1.97
C LEU A 282 -3.55 0.38 -1.16
N SER A 283 -3.01 1.53 -1.58
CA SER A 283 -1.93 2.22 -0.85
C SER A 283 -2.31 2.48 0.60
N GLY A 284 -1.35 2.27 1.49
CA GLY A 284 -1.56 2.41 2.93
C GLY A 284 -0.70 1.46 3.73
N SER A 285 -0.97 1.41 5.03
CA SER A 285 -0.27 0.55 5.99
C SER A 285 -1.24 -0.46 6.58
N TRP A 286 -0.91 -1.74 6.48
CA TRP A 286 -1.80 -2.84 6.80
C TRP A 286 -1.14 -3.80 7.81
N ASN A 287 -1.82 -4.09 8.91
CA ASN A 287 -1.38 -5.07 9.90
C ASN A 287 -1.83 -6.47 9.48
N LEU A 288 -1.01 -7.15 8.72
CA LEU A 288 -1.34 -8.46 8.17
C LEU A 288 -0.56 -9.57 8.87
N ASN A 289 -1.23 -10.66 9.18
CA ASN A 289 -0.56 -11.87 9.63
C ASN A 289 0.14 -12.56 8.44
N PRO A 290 1.48 -12.65 8.40
CA PRO A 290 2.20 -13.26 7.28
C PRO A 290 1.96 -14.77 7.14
N TRP A 291 1.47 -15.44 8.19
CA TRP A 291 1.02 -16.84 8.10
C TRP A 291 -0.37 -16.97 7.48
N PHE A 292 -1.16 -15.89 7.50
CA PHE A 292 -2.49 -15.86 6.95
C PHE A 292 -2.52 -15.30 5.55
N ALA A 293 -1.85 -14.17 5.30
CA ALA A 293 -1.88 -13.46 4.03
C ALA A 293 -0.50 -13.00 3.60
N GLN A 294 -0.16 -13.28 2.36
CA GLN A 294 1.01 -12.75 1.66
C GLN A 294 0.58 -11.71 0.66
N VAL A 295 1.34 -10.65 0.51
CA VAL A 295 1.05 -9.52 -0.38
C VAL A 295 2.19 -9.35 -1.37
N GLU A 296 1.86 -9.45 -2.64
CA GLU A 296 2.73 -9.10 -3.76
C GLU A 296 2.40 -7.67 -4.19
N GLN A 297 3.36 -6.77 -4.14
CA GLN A 297 3.18 -5.40 -4.62
C GLN A 297 3.46 -5.33 -6.11
N VAL A 298 2.52 -4.80 -6.86
CA VAL A 298 2.65 -4.58 -8.29
C VAL A 298 2.27 -3.13 -8.62
N PRO A 299 2.87 -2.54 -9.67
CA PRO A 299 2.49 -1.19 -10.09
C PRO A 299 1.01 -1.14 -10.47
N MET A 300 0.32 -0.04 -10.14
CA MET A 300 -1.01 0.21 -10.67
C MET A 300 -0.98 0.27 -12.20
N LEU A 301 -2.01 -0.25 -12.82
CA LEU A 301 -2.15 -0.14 -14.27
C LEU A 301 -2.32 1.32 -14.66
N SER A 302 -1.38 1.83 -15.46
CA SER A 302 -1.45 3.19 -16.00
C SER A 302 -2.03 3.16 -17.40
N ILE A 303 -3.15 3.84 -17.58
CA ILE A 303 -3.78 4.03 -18.89
C ILE A 303 -3.45 5.44 -19.36
N PRO A 304 -2.71 5.59 -20.47
CA PRO A 304 -2.33 6.88 -20.98
C PRO A 304 -3.52 7.65 -21.57
N ILE A 305 -3.39 8.96 -21.61
CA ILE A 305 -4.37 9.82 -22.30
C ILE A 305 -4.44 9.42 -23.78
N GLY A 306 -5.65 9.34 -24.31
CA GLY A 306 -5.90 8.90 -25.69
C GLY A 306 -6.03 7.38 -25.84
N SER A 307 -6.09 6.65 -24.73
CA SER A 307 -6.36 5.19 -24.72
C SER A 307 -7.36 4.84 -23.63
N VAL A 308 -8.01 3.72 -23.79
CA VAL A 308 -8.85 3.09 -22.75
C VAL A 308 -8.39 1.67 -22.51
N GLY A 309 -8.62 1.16 -21.31
CA GLY A 309 -8.34 -0.22 -20.95
C GLY A 309 -9.61 -1.06 -21.00
N VAL A 310 -9.63 -2.08 -21.84
CA VAL A 310 -10.71 -3.08 -21.87
C VAL A 310 -10.34 -4.21 -20.92
N VAL A 311 -11.14 -4.42 -19.89
CA VAL A 311 -10.89 -5.45 -18.88
C VAL A 311 -11.47 -6.78 -19.32
N ILE A 312 -10.66 -7.81 -19.26
CA ILE A 312 -11.03 -9.22 -19.46
C ILE A 312 -10.82 -9.91 -18.11
N SER A 313 -11.92 -10.18 -17.40
CA SER A 313 -11.85 -10.84 -16.10
C SER A 313 -11.99 -12.34 -16.21
N PHE A 314 -11.10 -13.08 -15.53
CA PHE A 314 -11.15 -14.53 -15.42
C PHE A 314 -11.86 -15.02 -14.15
N VAL A 315 -12.23 -14.10 -13.26
CA VAL A 315 -12.91 -14.36 -11.98
C VAL A 315 -14.13 -13.44 -11.82
N GLY A 316 -14.96 -13.75 -10.85
CA GLY A 316 -16.15 -12.99 -10.52
C GLY A 316 -17.42 -13.81 -10.67
N LEU A 317 -18.56 -13.13 -10.75
CA LEU A 317 -19.86 -13.74 -10.95
C LEU A 317 -19.90 -14.51 -12.28
N ALA A 318 -20.84 -15.45 -12.39
CA ALA A 318 -21.02 -16.22 -13.60
C ALA A 318 -21.20 -15.31 -14.82
N HIS A 319 -20.72 -15.78 -15.97
CA HIS A 319 -20.87 -15.06 -17.23
C HIS A 319 -22.36 -14.82 -17.52
N GLU A 320 -22.71 -13.55 -17.74
CA GLU A 320 -24.04 -13.12 -18.14
C GLU A 320 -23.89 -12.08 -19.24
N ASP A 321 -24.28 -12.44 -20.45
CA ASP A 321 -24.19 -11.54 -21.60
C ASP A 321 -25.19 -10.40 -21.51
N VAL A 322 -24.68 -9.17 -21.52
CA VAL A 322 -25.47 -7.93 -21.50
C VAL A 322 -25.37 -7.14 -22.81
N SER A 323 -24.74 -7.70 -23.82
CA SER A 323 -24.46 -7.03 -25.10
C SER A 323 -25.73 -6.74 -25.93
N GLY A 324 -26.80 -7.52 -25.68
CA GLY A 324 -28.07 -7.40 -26.36
C GLY A 324 -28.14 -8.10 -27.72
N ALA A 325 -29.36 -8.37 -28.20
CA ALA A 325 -29.61 -9.17 -29.41
C ALA A 325 -29.06 -8.56 -30.72
N ALA A 326 -28.79 -7.27 -30.75
CA ALA A 326 -28.19 -6.58 -31.90
C ALA A 326 -26.69 -6.79 -32.03
N PHE A 327 -26.01 -7.11 -30.93
CA PHE A 327 -24.57 -7.35 -30.91
C PHE A 327 -24.29 -8.81 -31.30
N LYS A 328 -23.52 -9.01 -32.35
CA LYS A 328 -23.20 -10.35 -32.88
C LYS A 328 -21.69 -10.61 -32.79
N HIS A 329 -21.36 -11.88 -32.63
CA HIS A 329 -19.97 -12.37 -32.64
C HIS A 329 -19.09 -11.85 -31.51
N GLY A 330 -19.67 -11.65 -30.33
CA GLY A 330 -18.96 -11.28 -29.12
C GLY A 330 -19.92 -11.18 -27.95
N ASP A 331 -19.43 -11.32 -26.73
CA ASP A 331 -20.20 -11.22 -25.51
C ASP A 331 -19.58 -10.16 -24.60
N LEU A 332 -20.44 -9.37 -23.96
CA LEU A 332 -20.03 -8.37 -22.98
C LEU A 332 -20.74 -8.66 -21.65
N VAL A 333 -20.01 -8.44 -20.57
CA VAL A 333 -20.55 -8.67 -19.22
C VAL A 333 -20.46 -7.40 -18.39
N ASN A 334 -21.27 -7.34 -17.33
CA ASN A 334 -21.16 -6.26 -16.34
C ASN A 334 -19.85 -6.36 -15.55
N VAL A 335 -19.44 -5.25 -14.97
CA VAL A 335 -18.30 -5.20 -14.04
C VAL A 335 -18.53 -6.20 -12.90
N GLY A 336 -17.49 -6.99 -12.58
CA GLY A 336 -17.57 -8.04 -11.56
C GLY A 336 -17.98 -9.42 -12.07
N HIS A 337 -18.31 -9.57 -13.36
CA HIS A 337 -18.58 -10.85 -14.00
C HIS A 337 -17.36 -11.34 -14.81
N LYS A 338 -17.29 -12.65 -15.04
CA LYS A 338 -16.28 -13.29 -15.89
C LYS A 338 -16.53 -12.97 -17.35
N GLY A 339 -15.53 -12.42 -18.04
CA GLY A 339 -15.63 -12.05 -19.44
C GLY A 339 -15.10 -10.65 -19.73
N VAL A 340 -15.47 -10.11 -20.87
CA VAL A 340 -15.10 -8.76 -21.30
C VAL A 340 -16.10 -7.76 -20.70
N TRP A 341 -15.61 -6.82 -19.89
CA TRP A 341 -16.49 -5.84 -19.27
C TRP A 341 -17.00 -4.81 -20.28
N VAL A 342 -18.28 -4.50 -20.20
CA VAL A 342 -18.93 -3.48 -21.03
C VAL A 342 -18.38 -2.08 -20.78
N SER A 343 -17.95 -1.78 -19.56
CA SER A 343 -17.39 -0.50 -19.16
C SER A 343 -15.88 -0.53 -19.23
N PRO A 344 -15.24 0.25 -20.10
CA PRO A 344 -13.78 0.35 -20.17
C PRO A 344 -13.23 1.19 -19.02
N LEU A 345 -11.97 1.01 -18.69
CA LEU A 345 -11.21 1.88 -17.80
C LEU A 345 -10.71 3.09 -18.58
N PHE A 346 -11.00 4.28 -18.07
CA PHE A 346 -10.56 5.55 -18.67
C PHE A 346 -9.11 5.89 -18.28
N PRO A 347 -8.49 6.91 -18.92
CA PRO A 347 -7.13 7.33 -18.59
C PRO A 347 -6.94 7.61 -17.10
N GLY A 348 -5.84 7.11 -16.55
CA GLY A 348 -5.53 7.21 -15.12
C GLY A 348 -4.77 5.98 -14.60
N LYS A 349 -4.56 5.95 -13.29
CA LYS A 349 -4.00 4.79 -12.58
C LYS A 349 -5.13 3.95 -11.97
N HIS A 350 -5.12 2.67 -12.24
CA HIS A 350 -6.17 1.75 -11.80
C HIS A 350 -5.56 0.60 -10.98
N PRO A 351 -6.12 0.30 -9.81
CA PRO A 351 -5.66 -0.80 -8.97
C PRO A 351 -6.23 -2.14 -9.47
N VAL A 352 -5.69 -2.66 -10.53
CA VAL A 352 -6.15 -3.90 -11.17
C VAL A 352 -5.30 -5.08 -10.70
N ASN A 353 -5.95 -6.19 -10.35
CA ASN A 353 -5.27 -7.44 -10.07
C ASN A 353 -4.91 -8.14 -11.39
N THR A 354 -3.67 -7.96 -11.82
CA THR A 354 -3.15 -8.51 -13.09
C THR A 354 -3.01 -10.03 -13.11
N ARG A 355 -3.19 -10.71 -11.95
CA ARG A 355 -3.18 -12.18 -11.87
C ARG A 355 -4.51 -12.80 -12.27
N ILE A 356 -5.59 -12.04 -12.21
CA ILE A 356 -6.95 -12.52 -12.48
C ILE A 356 -7.66 -11.72 -13.57
N MET A 357 -7.09 -10.61 -13.98
CA MET A 357 -7.63 -9.74 -15.02
C MET A 357 -6.55 -9.42 -16.04
N ARG A 358 -6.90 -9.43 -17.30
CA ARG A 358 -6.10 -8.88 -18.38
C ARG A 358 -6.73 -7.58 -18.84
N VAL A 359 -5.93 -6.56 -19.05
CA VAL A 359 -6.42 -5.30 -19.60
C VAL A 359 -5.76 -5.07 -20.95
N GLU A 360 -6.56 -4.95 -21.97
CA GLU A 360 -6.13 -4.64 -23.33
C GLU A 360 -6.24 -3.12 -23.53
N LEU A 361 -5.12 -2.47 -23.87
CA LEU A 361 -5.11 -1.05 -24.15
C LEU A 361 -5.59 -0.80 -25.58
N VAL A 362 -6.63 0.00 -25.70
CA VAL A 362 -7.20 0.39 -26.98
C VAL A 362 -7.03 1.90 -27.16
N PRO A 363 -6.25 2.35 -28.15
CA PRO A 363 -6.16 3.76 -28.48
C PRO A 363 -7.51 4.30 -28.94
N THR A 364 -7.90 5.44 -28.37
CA THR A 364 -9.12 6.20 -28.72
C THR A 364 -8.79 7.44 -29.55
N THR A 365 -7.53 7.59 -29.95
CA THR A 365 -7.09 8.58 -30.93
C THR A 365 -7.17 7.96 -32.33
N ASN A 366 -7.10 8.80 -33.34
CA ASN A 366 -7.01 8.31 -34.71
C ASN A 366 -5.68 7.56 -34.92
N ILE A 367 -5.77 6.35 -35.42
CA ILE A 367 -4.63 5.50 -35.73
C ILE A 367 -4.48 5.45 -37.25
N VAL A 368 -3.28 5.69 -37.72
CA VAL A 368 -2.94 5.54 -39.15
C VAL A 368 -2.25 4.22 -39.33
N LEU A 369 -2.84 3.33 -40.10
CA LEU A 369 -2.26 2.04 -40.48
C LEU A 369 -1.74 2.13 -41.91
N ASN A 370 -0.47 1.79 -42.14
CA ASN A 370 0.18 1.94 -43.40
C ASN A 370 0.46 0.57 -44.04
N TRP A 371 -0.14 0.32 -45.20
CA TRP A 371 0.28 -0.75 -46.11
C TRP A 371 1.41 -0.19 -46.98
N ALA A 372 2.59 0.00 -46.41
CA ALA A 372 3.77 0.56 -47.05
C ALA A 372 5.03 0.03 -46.32
N ASN A 373 6.22 0.24 -46.90
CA ASN A 373 7.49 -0.12 -46.23
C ASN A 373 7.93 0.94 -45.21
N ARG A 374 7.02 1.35 -44.34
CA ARG A 374 7.28 2.24 -43.19
C ARG A 374 6.38 1.85 -42.05
N THR A 375 6.88 1.98 -40.83
CA THR A 375 6.17 1.65 -39.60
C THR A 375 5.90 2.90 -38.78
N GLU A 376 4.78 2.95 -38.08
CA GLU A 376 4.42 4.00 -37.14
C GLU A 376 4.85 3.62 -35.72
N ALA A 377 4.89 4.60 -34.83
CA ALA A 377 5.33 4.40 -33.44
C ALA A 377 4.45 3.43 -32.62
N HIS A 378 3.23 3.15 -33.05
CA HIS A 378 2.32 2.21 -32.39
C HIS A 378 2.57 0.73 -32.77
N HIS A 379 3.39 0.44 -33.81
CA HIS A 379 3.78 -0.90 -34.25
C HIS A 379 2.64 -1.86 -34.65
N TYR A 380 1.41 -1.38 -34.82
CA TYR A 380 0.28 -2.23 -35.25
C TYR A 380 0.38 -2.62 -36.72
N ASP A 381 1.14 -1.85 -37.52
CA ASP A 381 1.33 -2.03 -38.95
C ASP A 381 2.68 -2.68 -39.34
N ASP A 382 3.46 -3.17 -38.36
CA ASP A 382 4.76 -3.82 -38.61
C ASP A 382 4.72 -4.99 -39.61
N LYS A 383 3.59 -5.68 -39.68
CA LYS A 383 3.37 -6.82 -40.60
C LYS A 383 2.72 -6.40 -41.91
N LEU A 384 2.30 -5.17 -42.03
CA LEU A 384 1.66 -4.67 -43.25
C LEU A 384 2.75 -4.29 -44.27
N SER A 385 2.47 -4.51 -45.51
CA SER A 385 3.36 -4.16 -46.63
C SER A 385 2.54 -3.66 -47.79
N SER A 386 3.20 -2.97 -48.74
CA SER A 386 2.57 -2.47 -49.96
C SER A 386 1.72 -3.55 -50.63
N ILE A 387 0.52 -3.22 -51.05
CA ILE A 387 -0.45 -4.13 -51.61
C ILE A 387 -0.09 -4.38 -53.09
N THR A 388 0.34 -5.59 -53.42
CA THR A 388 0.51 -5.96 -54.81
C THR A 388 -0.85 -6.30 -55.44
N VAL A 389 -1.23 -5.57 -56.46
CA VAL A 389 -2.48 -5.72 -57.19
C VAL A 389 -2.21 -5.99 -58.68
N ARG A 390 -3.18 -6.58 -59.38
CA ARG A 390 -3.12 -6.80 -60.81
C ARG A 390 -4.25 -6.05 -61.50
N SER A 391 -3.90 -5.19 -62.47
CA SER A 391 -4.86 -4.45 -63.26
C SER A 391 -5.60 -5.28 -64.31
N ARG A 392 -6.66 -4.71 -64.87
CA ARG A 392 -7.45 -5.33 -65.95
C ARG A 392 -6.61 -5.66 -67.19
N ASP A 393 -5.60 -4.86 -67.47
CA ASP A 393 -4.65 -5.01 -68.56
C ASP A 393 -3.49 -5.98 -68.26
N GLY A 394 -3.54 -6.67 -67.09
CA GLY A 394 -2.64 -7.75 -66.71
C GLY A 394 -1.36 -7.34 -66.02
N PHE A 395 -1.10 -6.06 -65.84
CA PHE A 395 0.10 -5.57 -65.19
C PHE A 395 -0.02 -5.70 -63.65
N ALA A 396 1.04 -6.18 -63.01
CA ALA A 396 1.17 -6.17 -61.58
C ALA A 396 1.85 -4.85 -61.12
N PHE A 397 1.28 -4.21 -60.10
CA PHE A 397 1.85 -2.96 -59.52
C PHE A 397 1.65 -2.94 -58.02
N ASN A 398 2.50 -2.21 -57.33
CA ASN A 398 2.40 -2.02 -55.88
C ASN A 398 1.67 -0.71 -55.55
N LEU A 399 0.81 -0.82 -54.53
CA LEU A 399 -0.02 0.27 -54.06
C LEU A 399 0.21 0.44 -52.57
N ASP A 400 0.64 1.63 -52.20
CA ASP A 400 0.71 2.03 -50.81
C ASP A 400 -0.64 2.63 -50.37
N VAL A 401 -1.13 2.16 -49.24
CA VAL A 401 -2.41 2.61 -48.69
C VAL A 401 -2.23 2.96 -47.22
N SER A 402 -2.83 4.09 -46.80
CA SER A 402 -2.93 4.46 -45.41
C SER A 402 -4.41 4.48 -45.01
N GLN A 403 -4.77 3.74 -44.02
CA GLN A 403 -6.12 3.69 -43.46
C GLN A 403 -6.13 4.36 -42.09
N ILE A 404 -6.93 5.40 -41.96
CA ILE A 404 -7.15 6.06 -40.66
C ILE A 404 -8.37 5.46 -40.03
N ILE A 405 -8.18 4.90 -38.83
CA ILE A 405 -9.26 4.32 -38.03
C ILE A 405 -9.40 5.05 -36.71
N HIS A 406 -10.59 4.98 -36.15
CA HIS A 406 -10.91 5.45 -34.81
C HIS A 406 -11.76 4.41 -34.08
N VAL A 407 -11.42 4.12 -32.82
CA VAL A 407 -12.21 3.28 -31.94
C VAL A 407 -12.75 4.14 -30.80
N GLY A 408 -14.06 4.26 -30.71
CA GLY A 408 -14.71 5.00 -29.63
C GLY A 408 -14.43 4.36 -28.27
N ALA A 409 -14.27 5.15 -27.23
CA ALA A 409 -13.97 4.65 -25.87
C ALA A 409 -15.00 3.62 -25.40
N LEU A 410 -16.29 3.84 -25.67
CA LEU A 410 -17.38 2.93 -25.29
C LEU A 410 -17.56 1.76 -26.27
N ASP A 411 -16.99 1.86 -27.46
CA ASP A 411 -17.00 0.78 -28.45
C ASP A 411 -15.80 -0.16 -28.33
N ALA A 412 -14.74 0.28 -27.66
CA ALA A 412 -13.53 -0.52 -27.44
C ALA A 412 -13.82 -1.90 -26.83
N PRO A 413 -14.68 -2.08 -25.82
CA PRO A 413 -15.05 -3.41 -25.32
C PRO A 413 -15.71 -4.29 -26.36
N LYS A 414 -16.56 -3.73 -27.23
CA LYS A 414 -17.22 -4.45 -28.31
C LYS A 414 -16.21 -4.96 -29.35
N VAL A 415 -15.26 -4.10 -29.70
CA VAL A 415 -14.16 -4.47 -30.63
C VAL A 415 -13.35 -5.62 -30.03
N ILE A 416 -12.87 -5.46 -28.78
CA ILE A 416 -12.02 -6.47 -28.15
C ILE A 416 -12.76 -7.79 -27.92
N SER A 417 -14.05 -7.76 -27.57
CA SER A 417 -14.81 -9.00 -27.38
C SER A 417 -14.94 -9.81 -28.67
N ARG A 418 -14.93 -9.16 -29.84
CA ARG A 418 -15.00 -9.83 -31.15
C ARG A 418 -13.65 -10.32 -31.65
N VAL A 419 -12.59 -9.54 -31.45
CA VAL A 419 -11.28 -9.80 -32.09
C VAL A 419 -10.18 -10.18 -31.10
N GLY A 420 -10.37 -9.96 -29.81
CA GLY A 420 -9.45 -10.32 -28.74
C GLY A 420 -8.35 -9.30 -28.47
N SER A 421 -7.84 -8.60 -29.47
CA SER A 421 -6.80 -7.57 -29.32
C SER A 421 -6.80 -6.59 -30.49
N MET A 422 -6.16 -5.41 -30.31
CA MET A 422 -5.99 -4.44 -31.39
C MET A 422 -5.12 -5.00 -32.54
N GLN A 423 -4.10 -5.79 -32.23
CA GLN A 423 -3.28 -6.44 -33.26
C GLN A 423 -4.10 -7.41 -34.13
N ASN A 424 -4.98 -8.20 -33.50
CA ASN A 424 -5.87 -9.10 -34.23
C ASN A 424 -6.86 -8.32 -35.13
N LEU A 425 -7.34 -7.16 -34.68
CA LEU A 425 -8.16 -6.28 -35.51
C LEU A 425 -7.43 -5.91 -36.79
N VAL A 426 -6.16 -5.54 -36.70
CA VAL A 426 -5.35 -5.19 -37.86
C VAL A 426 -5.06 -6.39 -38.75
N ASP A 427 -4.54 -7.50 -38.18
CA ASP A 427 -4.06 -8.65 -38.90
C ASP A 427 -5.21 -9.47 -39.54
N HIS A 428 -6.33 -9.64 -38.84
CA HIS A 428 -7.39 -10.57 -39.24
C HIS A 428 -8.64 -9.89 -39.80
N VAL A 429 -8.84 -8.59 -39.56
CA VAL A 429 -10.01 -7.87 -40.08
C VAL A 429 -9.59 -6.82 -41.08
N LEU A 430 -8.72 -5.86 -40.70
CA LEU A 430 -8.40 -4.74 -41.57
C LEU A 430 -7.52 -5.14 -42.76
N GLN A 431 -6.48 -5.94 -42.54
CA GLN A 431 -5.59 -6.40 -43.60
C GLN A 431 -6.33 -7.12 -44.74
N PRO A 432 -7.21 -8.13 -44.48
CA PRO A 432 -7.97 -8.75 -45.54
C PRO A 432 -9.00 -7.83 -46.19
N ILE A 433 -9.71 -6.99 -45.44
CA ILE A 433 -10.72 -6.07 -45.98
C ILE A 433 -10.09 -5.09 -46.94
N VAL A 434 -9.05 -4.38 -46.51
CA VAL A 434 -8.36 -3.37 -47.34
C VAL A 434 -7.65 -4.03 -48.52
N GLY A 435 -6.88 -5.09 -48.25
CA GLY A 435 -6.13 -5.79 -49.29
C GLY A 435 -7.02 -6.40 -50.40
N ASN A 436 -8.14 -7.03 -50.02
CA ASN A 436 -9.06 -7.61 -51.00
C ASN A 436 -9.84 -6.56 -51.77
N TYR A 437 -10.25 -5.47 -51.12
CA TYR A 437 -10.88 -4.37 -51.81
C TYR A 437 -10.00 -3.84 -52.95
N PHE A 438 -8.75 -3.50 -52.67
CA PHE A 438 -7.86 -2.96 -53.70
C PHE A 438 -7.49 -3.97 -54.76
N ARG A 439 -7.34 -5.27 -54.41
CA ARG A 439 -7.14 -6.34 -55.44
C ARG A 439 -8.34 -6.46 -56.38
N ASN A 440 -9.55 -6.41 -55.84
CA ASN A 440 -10.78 -6.47 -56.64
C ASN A 440 -10.97 -5.20 -57.47
N SER A 441 -10.77 -4.01 -56.87
CA SER A 441 -10.88 -2.73 -57.59
C SER A 441 -9.89 -2.64 -58.74
N ALA A 442 -8.65 -3.11 -58.57
CA ALA A 442 -7.63 -3.10 -59.64
C ALA A 442 -7.99 -3.98 -60.82
N GLN A 443 -8.74 -5.08 -60.66
CA GLN A 443 -9.17 -5.93 -61.76
C GLN A 443 -10.14 -5.25 -62.74
N HIS A 444 -10.80 -4.20 -62.34
CA HIS A 444 -11.76 -3.47 -63.15
C HIS A 444 -11.15 -2.27 -63.87
N HIS A 445 -9.93 -1.85 -63.54
CA HIS A 445 -9.29 -0.65 -64.06
C HIS A 445 -7.90 -0.94 -64.65
N THR A 446 -7.48 -0.11 -65.59
CA THR A 446 -6.09 -0.14 -66.10
C THR A 446 -5.16 0.54 -65.08
N VAL A 447 -3.84 0.32 -65.17
CA VAL A 447 -2.85 1.01 -64.33
C VAL A 447 -2.96 2.51 -64.47
N LEU A 448 -3.19 3.00 -65.69
CA LEU A 448 -3.30 4.43 -65.99
C LEU A 448 -4.58 5.07 -65.42
N ASP A 449 -5.71 4.32 -65.46
CA ASP A 449 -6.96 4.77 -64.84
C ASP A 449 -6.78 4.87 -63.31
N PHE A 450 -6.03 3.96 -62.72
CA PHE A 450 -5.71 4.02 -61.29
C PHE A 450 -4.86 5.23 -60.92
N LEU A 451 -3.90 5.58 -61.76
CA LEU A 451 -3.06 6.78 -61.57
C LEU A 451 -3.81 8.08 -61.79
N SER A 452 -4.64 8.17 -62.82
CA SER A 452 -5.33 9.38 -63.22
C SER A 452 -6.57 9.69 -62.36
N ALA A 453 -7.33 8.65 -61.97
CA ALA A 453 -8.55 8.76 -61.17
C ALA A 453 -8.32 8.35 -59.69
N ARG A 454 -7.14 8.66 -59.13
CA ARG A 454 -6.76 8.29 -57.75
C ARG A 454 -7.77 8.79 -56.72
N SER A 455 -8.24 10.06 -56.85
CA SER A 455 -9.21 10.65 -55.94
C SER A 455 -10.54 9.90 -55.90
N ASP A 456 -11.04 9.49 -57.10
CA ASP A 456 -12.30 8.75 -57.19
C ASP A 456 -12.18 7.37 -56.58
N ARG A 457 -11.05 6.68 -56.84
CA ARG A 457 -10.75 5.36 -56.23
C ARG A 457 -10.61 5.44 -54.73
N GLN A 458 -10.00 6.55 -54.21
CA GLN A 458 -9.90 6.78 -52.78
C GLN A 458 -11.28 6.95 -52.14
N THR A 459 -12.17 7.75 -52.74
CA THR A 459 -13.53 8.00 -52.25
C THR A 459 -14.36 6.70 -52.25
N GLU A 460 -14.24 5.91 -53.29
CA GLU A 460 -14.93 4.63 -53.42
C GLU A 460 -14.41 3.60 -52.40
N ALA A 461 -13.08 3.54 -52.21
CA ALA A 461 -12.43 2.74 -51.17
C ALA A 461 -12.90 3.13 -49.77
N ALA A 462 -12.87 4.40 -49.47
CA ALA A 462 -13.29 4.94 -48.16
C ALA A 462 -14.74 4.56 -47.83
N SER A 463 -15.65 4.65 -48.78
CA SER A 463 -17.06 4.28 -48.57
C SER A 463 -17.24 2.78 -48.32
N HIS A 464 -16.59 1.93 -49.11
CA HIS A 464 -16.67 0.48 -49.00
C HIS A 464 -16.03 -0.03 -47.70
N ILE A 465 -14.83 0.43 -47.40
CA ILE A 465 -14.10 0.06 -46.19
C ILE A 465 -14.86 0.53 -44.94
N ARG A 466 -15.41 1.74 -44.93
CA ARG A 466 -16.24 2.26 -43.84
C ARG A 466 -17.43 1.36 -43.56
N ALA A 467 -18.14 0.90 -44.59
CA ALA A 467 -19.27 -0.01 -44.42
C ALA A 467 -18.82 -1.37 -43.85
N ALA A 468 -17.68 -1.92 -44.34
CA ALA A 468 -17.17 -3.22 -43.92
C ALA A 468 -16.66 -3.25 -42.48
N ILE A 469 -15.87 -2.24 -42.06
CA ILE A 469 -15.34 -2.19 -40.68
C ILE A 469 -16.31 -1.62 -39.66
N GLY A 470 -17.33 -0.86 -40.10
CA GLY A 470 -18.41 -0.43 -39.22
C GLY A 470 -19.18 -1.59 -38.59
N ALA A 471 -19.21 -2.75 -39.22
CA ALA A 471 -19.76 -3.99 -38.63
C ALA A 471 -18.96 -4.48 -37.40
N TYR A 472 -17.75 -4.02 -37.18
CA TYR A 472 -16.90 -4.35 -36.02
C TYR A 472 -16.87 -3.23 -34.98
N ASP A 473 -17.75 -2.23 -35.06
CA ASP A 473 -17.80 -1.03 -34.20
C ASP A 473 -16.51 -0.18 -34.30
N VAL A 474 -15.82 -0.25 -35.44
CA VAL A 474 -14.64 0.56 -35.76
C VAL A 474 -15.03 1.61 -36.81
N GLN A 475 -14.62 2.84 -36.60
CA GLN A 475 -14.87 3.95 -37.53
C GLN A 475 -13.70 4.09 -38.50
N ALA A 476 -13.96 3.94 -39.81
CA ALA A 476 -13.02 4.38 -40.84
C ALA A 476 -13.18 5.89 -41.01
N ILE A 477 -12.15 6.64 -40.64
CA ILE A 477 -12.13 8.08 -40.81
C ILE A 477 -11.85 8.41 -42.26
N ASP A 478 -10.73 7.91 -42.78
CA ASP A 478 -10.33 8.11 -44.16
C ASP A 478 -9.44 6.99 -44.67
N THR A 479 -9.46 6.79 -45.98
CA THR A 479 -8.61 5.84 -46.69
C THR A 479 -7.80 6.62 -47.70
N LEU A 480 -6.49 6.64 -47.57
CA LEU A 480 -5.59 7.39 -48.41
C LEU A 480 -4.79 6.43 -49.29
N ILE A 481 -4.76 6.71 -50.60
CA ILE A 481 -3.90 5.99 -51.51
C ILE A 481 -2.56 6.75 -51.54
N GLY A 482 -1.49 6.10 -51.16
CA GLY A 482 -0.12 6.59 -51.17
C GLY A 482 0.53 6.50 -52.54
N ASP A 483 1.75 6.00 -52.60
CA ASP A 483 2.46 5.83 -53.84
C ASP A 483 1.93 4.61 -54.60
N ILE A 484 1.81 4.82 -55.92
CA ILE A 484 1.47 3.75 -56.86
C ILE A 484 2.75 3.51 -57.67
N THR A 485 3.32 2.34 -57.51
CA THR A 485 4.56 1.97 -58.24
C THR A 485 4.21 1.10 -59.45
N PRO A 486 4.03 1.68 -60.62
CA PRO A 486 3.72 0.93 -61.84
C PRO A 486 4.95 0.18 -62.34
N PRO A 487 4.77 -0.83 -63.25
CA PRO A 487 5.89 -1.52 -63.88
C PRO A 487 6.77 -0.53 -64.67
N ALA A 488 8.10 -0.72 -64.55
CA ALA A 488 9.07 0.18 -65.18
C ALA A 488 8.92 0.26 -66.72
N GLU A 489 8.54 -0.85 -67.35
CA GLU A 489 8.31 -0.89 -68.81
C GLU A 489 7.14 -0.04 -69.26
N LEU A 490 6.05 -0.04 -68.50
CA LEU A 490 4.88 0.80 -68.77
C LEU A 490 5.23 2.31 -68.60
N MET A 491 5.98 2.62 -67.55
CA MET A 491 6.44 4.00 -67.31
C MET A 491 7.37 4.52 -68.36
N LYS A 492 8.28 3.67 -68.86
CA LYS A 492 9.17 4.03 -69.95
C LYS A 492 8.38 4.38 -71.21
N THR A 493 7.46 3.49 -71.62
CA THR A 493 6.62 3.70 -72.82
C THR A 493 5.76 4.95 -72.69
N GLN A 494 5.19 5.22 -71.51
CA GLN A 494 4.41 6.45 -71.25
C GLN A 494 5.27 7.69 -71.21
N THR A 495 6.47 7.61 -70.66
CA THR A 495 7.43 8.72 -70.63
C THR A 495 7.84 9.07 -72.05
N ASP A 496 8.18 8.09 -72.86
CA ASP A 496 8.55 8.27 -74.26
C ASP A 496 7.40 8.91 -75.06
N ARG A 497 6.16 8.43 -74.84
CA ARG A 497 4.97 9.01 -75.46
C ARG A 497 4.72 10.47 -75.00
N LYS A 498 4.88 10.71 -73.71
CA LYS A 498 4.66 12.04 -73.14
C LYS A 498 5.76 13.04 -73.57
N ILE A 499 6.99 12.58 -73.67
CA ILE A 499 8.09 13.35 -74.24
C ILE A 499 7.76 13.75 -75.69
N ALA A 500 7.28 12.82 -76.53
CA ALA A 500 6.89 13.09 -77.89
C ALA A 500 5.68 14.08 -77.96
N GLU A 501 4.70 13.94 -77.05
CA GLU A 501 3.58 14.91 -76.92
C GLU A 501 4.05 16.28 -76.44
N GLU A 502 4.93 16.35 -75.45
CA GLU A 502 5.47 17.61 -74.91
C GLU A 502 6.44 18.27 -75.91
N GLU A 503 7.21 17.51 -76.67
CA GLU A 503 8.02 18.03 -77.78
C GLU A 503 7.13 18.68 -78.84
N LYS A 504 6.02 18.01 -79.24
CA LYS A 504 5.04 18.59 -80.14
C LYS A 504 4.44 19.88 -79.58
N LYS A 505 4.03 19.89 -78.31
CA LYS A 505 3.45 21.03 -77.62
C LYS A 505 4.48 22.15 -77.36
N THR A 506 5.75 21.75 -77.18
CA THR A 506 6.87 22.69 -77.04
C THR A 506 7.09 23.45 -78.30
N TYR A 507 7.00 22.81 -79.50
CA TYR A 507 7.05 23.49 -80.78
C TYR A 507 5.85 24.37 -80.99
N GLU A 508 4.63 23.98 -80.59
CA GLU A 508 3.43 24.85 -80.63
C GLU A 508 3.49 25.99 -79.60
N THR A 509 4.08 25.73 -78.41
CA THR A 509 4.22 26.81 -77.37
C THR A 509 5.38 27.75 -77.64
N GLN A 510 6.46 27.31 -78.31
CA GLN A 510 7.54 28.17 -78.71
C GLN A 510 7.04 29.27 -79.71
N GLU A 511 6.09 28.88 -80.55
CA GLU A 511 5.44 29.84 -81.45
C GLU A 511 4.51 30.79 -80.68
N ALA A 512 3.80 30.30 -79.64
CA ALA A 512 2.94 31.16 -78.80
C ALA A 512 3.75 31.99 -77.79
N ALA A 513 4.88 31.49 -77.28
CA ALA A 513 5.71 32.17 -76.27
C ALA A 513 6.44 33.36 -76.78
N GLN A 514 6.72 33.37 -78.10
CA GLN A 514 7.24 34.66 -78.73
C GLN A 514 6.21 35.78 -78.70
N ARG A 515 4.92 35.41 -78.72
CA ARG A 515 3.85 36.45 -78.61
C ARG A 515 3.59 36.90 -77.19
N GLN A 516 3.79 36.03 -76.22
CA GLN A 516 3.51 36.34 -74.79
C GLN A 516 4.68 36.97 -74.00
N ARG A 517 5.92 36.93 -74.55
CA ARG A 517 7.05 37.59 -73.85
C ARG A 517 6.87 39.08 -73.65
N GLN A 518 6.08 39.76 -74.50
CA GLN A 518 5.76 41.17 -74.32
C GLN A 518 4.71 41.44 -73.24
N GLU A 519 3.82 40.53 -72.99
CA GLU A 519 2.84 40.66 -71.88
C GLU A 519 3.40 40.30 -70.50
N LEU A 520 4.38 39.38 -70.48
CA LEU A 520 4.92 38.89 -69.18
C LEU A 520 5.75 39.92 -68.43
N VAL A 521 6.40 40.87 -69.18
CA VAL A 521 7.14 41.98 -68.54
C VAL A 521 6.19 42.92 -67.80
N ARG A 522 4.94 43.01 -68.24
CA ARG A 522 3.93 43.83 -67.57
C ARG A 522 3.30 43.15 -66.36
N ALA A 523 3.15 41.81 -66.41
CA ALA A 523 2.52 41.08 -65.34
C ALA A 523 3.47 40.80 -64.14
N THR A 524 4.80 40.71 -64.42
CA THR A 524 5.80 40.41 -63.34
C THR A 524 5.96 41.58 -62.38
N ALA A 525 5.77 42.81 -62.85
CA ALA A 525 5.80 43.99 -61.99
C ALA A 525 4.61 44.04 -61.01
N LEU A 526 3.46 43.51 -61.43
CA LEU A 526 2.27 43.47 -60.58
C LEU A 526 2.32 42.27 -59.55
N ALA A 527 2.90 41.13 -59.97
CA ALA A 527 3.01 39.97 -59.10
C ALA A 527 3.95 40.17 -57.88
N ASN A 528 5.08 40.91 -58.13
CA ASN A 528 6.03 41.23 -57.06
C ASN A 528 5.45 42.15 -55.97
N ILE A 529 4.53 43.04 -56.36
CA ILE A 529 3.84 43.90 -55.38
C ILE A 529 2.84 43.05 -54.54
N GLN A 530 2.17 42.10 -55.18
CA GLN A 530 1.17 41.27 -54.52
C GLN A 530 1.81 40.32 -53.51
N GLN A 531 3.02 39.80 -53.81
CA GLN A 531 3.74 38.91 -52.87
C GLN A 531 4.20 39.65 -51.62
N GLN A 532 4.66 40.90 -51.77
CA GLN A 532 5.03 41.72 -50.61
C GLN A 532 3.85 42.05 -49.68
N ILE A 533 2.64 42.13 -50.23
CA ILE A 533 1.42 42.33 -49.41
C ILE A 533 1.06 41.08 -48.63
N VAL A 534 1.17 39.89 -49.26
CA VAL A 534 0.85 38.62 -48.60
C VAL A 534 1.85 38.27 -47.49
N ASP A 535 3.15 38.54 -47.72
CA ASP A 535 4.19 38.30 -46.70
C ASP A 535 4.03 39.23 -45.47
N ALA A 536 3.58 40.48 -45.72
CA ALA A 536 3.27 41.42 -44.65
C ALA A 536 2.05 40.97 -43.82
N ASP A 537 1.01 40.42 -44.47
CA ASP A 537 -0.23 39.95 -43.83
C ASP A 537 0.01 38.66 -43.01
N GLN A 538 0.85 37.76 -43.56
CA GLN A 538 1.27 36.57 -42.79
C GLN A 538 2.12 36.93 -41.58
N GLY A 539 3.00 37.94 -41.69
CA GLY A 539 3.79 38.44 -40.56
C GLY A 539 2.93 38.97 -39.41
N VAL A 540 1.83 39.65 -39.73
CA VAL A 540 0.86 40.13 -38.72
C VAL A 540 0.14 38.97 -38.05
N HIS A 541 -0.26 37.96 -38.84
CA HIS A 541 -0.97 36.80 -38.28
C HIS A 541 -0.10 35.93 -37.36
N ILE A 542 1.18 35.76 -37.68
CA ILE A 542 2.16 35.06 -36.83
C ILE A 542 2.39 35.83 -35.52
N ALA A 543 2.48 37.16 -35.59
CA ALA A 543 2.64 38.00 -34.39
C ALA A 543 1.41 37.90 -33.45
N GLU A 544 0.22 37.81 -34.03
CA GLU A 544 -1.03 37.65 -33.28
C GLU A 544 -1.13 36.28 -32.56
N LEU A 545 -0.70 35.20 -33.24
CA LEU A 545 -0.63 33.87 -32.67
C LEU A 545 0.43 33.75 -31.54
N HIS A 546 1.56 34.44 -31.70
CA HIS A 546 2.58 34.52 -30.63
C HIS A 546 2.07 35.28 -29.39
N ALA A 547 1.35 36.38 -29.61
CA ALA A 547 0.74 37.14 -28.52
C ALA A 547 -0.30 36.28 -27.75
N GLN A 548 -1.15 35.53 -28.48
CA GLN A 548 -2.13 34.64 -27.86
C GLN A 548 -1.48 33.46 -27.10
N SER A 549 -0.37 32.93 -27.64
CA SER A 549 0.41 31.88 -26.96
C SER A 549 0.97 32.39 -25.64
N THR A 550 1.57 33.58 -25.65
CA THR A 550 2.16 34.19 -24.44
C THR A 550 1.09 34.48 -23.37
N ILE A 551 -0.10 34.94 -23.79
CA ILE A 551 -1.22 35.20 -22.88
C ILE A 551 -1.72 33.90 -22.23
N LYS A 552 -1.83 32.81 -23.01
CA LYS A 552 -2.23 31.50 -22.48
C LYS A 552 -1.20 30.90 -21.53
N GLN A 553 0.08 31.07 -21.82
CA GLN A 553 1.16 30.61 -20.96
C GLN A 553 1.17 31.39 -19.63
N ALA A 554 1.06 32.73 -19.70
CA ALA A 554 0.98 33.55 -18.49
C ALA A 554 -0.26 33.27 -17.64
N SER A 555 -1.41 32.98 -18.28
CA SER A 555 -2.62 32.58 -17.52
C SER A 555 -2.49 31.21 -16.84
N GLY A 556 -1.80 30.28 -17.49
CA GLY A 556 -1.49 28.97 -16.92
C GLY A 556 -0.56 29.04 -15.70
N GLU A 557 0.47 29.86 -15.79
CA GLU A 557 1.40 30.10 -14.68
C GLU A 557 0.73 30.81 -13.49
N ALA A 558 -0.16 31.79 -13.80
CA ALA A 558 -0.93 32.47 -12.74
C ALA A 558 -1.89 31.52 -12.00
N GLU A 559 -2.57 30.65 -12.72
CA GLU A 559 -3.48 29.66 -12.11
C GLU A 559 -2.73 28.59 -11.31
N SER A 560 -1.56 28.13 -11.81
CA SER A 560 -0.66 27.24 -11.07
C SER A 560 -0.21 27.87 -9.75
N THR A 561 0.21 29.14 -9.80
CA THR A 561 0.65 29.87 -8.59
C THR A 561 -0.50 30.07 -7.60
N ARG A 562 -1.72 30.32 -8.09
CA ARG A 562 -2.93 30.44 -7.26
C ARG A 562 -3.29 29.13 -6.55
N LEU A 563 -3.19 28.01 -7.27
CA LEU A 563 -3.47 26.68 -6.70
C LEU A 563 -2.41 26.26 -5.67
N HIS A 564 -1.13 26.59 -5.93
CA HIS A 564 -0.06 26.38 -4.95
C HIS A 564 -0.29 27.17 -3.65
N ALA A 565 -0.65 28.43 -3.77
CA ALA A 565 -0.92 29.28 -2.61
C ALA A 565 -2.15 28.81 -1.80
N LEU A 566 -3.18 28.28 -2.45
CA LEU A 566 -4.35 27.70 -1.77
C LEU A 566 -3.97 26.42 -1.02
N GLY A 567 -3.16 25.55 -1.62
CA GLY A 567 -2.66 24.33 -0.98
C GLY A 567 -1.80 24.62 0.26
N GLU A 568 -0.96 25.63 0.17
CA GLU A 568 -0.11 26.06 1.30
C GLU A 568 -0.92 26.66 2.45
N ALA A 569 -1.96 27.44 2.14
CA ALA A 569 -2.87 28.01 3.13
C ALA A 569 -3.67 26.94 3.88
N ASP A 570 -4.11 25.89 3.17
CA ASP A 570 -4.83 24.77 3.79
C ASP A 570 -3.91 23.89 4.64
N ALA A 571 -2.67 23.68 4.22
CA ALA A 571 -1.66 22.97 5.01
C ALA A 571 -1.32 23.72 6.32
N ILE A 572 -1.22 25.04 6.27
CA ILE A 572 -0.98 25.89 7.45
C ILE A 572 -2.19 25.84 8.41
N ARG A 573 -3.42 25.85 7.88
CA ARG A 573 -4.64 25.72 8.71
C ARG A 573 -4.72 24.35 9.39
N ALA A 574 -4.45 23.27 8.66
CA ALA A 574 -4.46 21.92 9.19
C ALA A 574 -3.42 21.73 10.32
N THR A 575 -2.21 22.26 10.10
CA THR A 575 -1.14 22.21 11.12
C THR A 575 -1.44 23.08 12.34
N GLY A 576 -2.09 24.22 12.12
CA GLY A 576 -2.52 25.12 13.20
C GLY A 576 -3.59 24.49 14.09
N ASN A 577 -4.58 23.85 13.49
CA ASN A 577 -5.66 23.17 14.20
C ASN A 577 -5.14 21.96 15.01
N ALA A 578 -4.28 21.14 14.41
CA ALA A 578 -3.66 20.01 15.08
C ALA A 578 -2.80 20.43 16.30
N LYS A 579 -2.06 21.53 16.17
CA LYS A 579 -1.31 22.11 17.30
C LYS A 579 -2.21 22.64 18.41
N ALA A 580 -3.31 23.30 18.06
CA ALA A 580 -4.25 23.83 19.04
C ALA A 580 -4.95 22.72 19.85
N GLU A 581 -5.25 21.60 19.19
CA GLU A 581 -5.87 20.42 19.82
C GLU A 581 -4.88 19.71 20.76
N ALA A 582 -3.63 19.57 20.33
CA ALA A 582 -2.55 19.02 21.14
C ALA A 582 -2.26 19.89 22.38
N TYR A 583 -2.32 21.21 22.24
CA TYR A 583 -2.16 22.13 23.38
C TYR A 583 -3.31 22.02 24.38
N ARG A 584 -4.57 21.89 23.91
CA ARG A 584 -5.73 21.67 24.77
C ARG A 584 -5.62 20.37 25.55
N ALA A 585 -5.32 19.27 24.86
CA ALA A 585 -5.14 17.97 25.51
C ALA A 585 -3.99 17.97 26.54
N GLY A 586 -2.93 18.70 26.28
CA GLY A 586 -1.81 18.86 27.19
C GLY A 586 -2.19 19.65 28.45
N VAL A 587 -2.98 20.72 28.33
CA VAL A 587 -3.48 21.53 29.45
C VAL A 587 -4.49 20.74 30.27
N ASP A 588 -5.37 19.97 29.63
CA ASP A 588 -6.40 19.19 30.33
C ASP A 588 -5.81 18.02 31.14
N SER A 589 -4.69 17.45 30.69
CA SER A 589 -4.05 16.31 31.37
C SER A 589 -3.07 16.70 32.48
N LEU A 590 -2.42 17.83 32.38
CA LEU A 590 -1.32 18.23 33.29
C LEU A 590 -1.62 19.51 34.08
N GLY A 591 -2.72 20.17 33.81
CA GLY A 591 -3.07 21.49 34.37
C GLY A 591 -2.30 22.62 33.68
N SER A 592 -2.90 23.81 33.63
CA SER A 592 -2.37 24.94 32.85
C SER A 592 -0.96 25.38 33.28
N HIS A 593 -0.65 25.30 34.56
CA HIS A 593 0.64 25.74 35.08
C HIS A 593 1.78 24.76 34.76
N SER A 594 1.53 23.48 34.93
CA SER A 594 2.51 22.41 34.63
C SER A 594 2.76 22.27 33.15
N TYR A 595 1.72 22.41 32.34
CA TYR A 595 1.86 22.33 30.88
C TYR A 595 2.61 23.52 30.30
N THR A 596 2.39 24.74 30.85
CA THR A 596 3.11 25.95 30.43
C THR A 596 4.60 25.85 30.75
N LEU A 597 4.94 25.27 31.90
CA LEU A 597 6.34 25.10 32.33
C LEU A 597 7.06 24.05 31.42
N MET A 598 6.36 22.97 31.06
CA MET A 598 6.88 21.97 30.16
C MET A 598 7.09 22.52 28.74
N GLN A 599 6.14 23.31 28.23
CA GLN A 599 6.23 23.96 26.93
C GLN A 599 7.34 25.03 26.89
N LEU A 600 7.56 25.73 27.97
CA LEU A 600 8.66 26.69 28.08
C LEU A 600 10.02 25.99 28.03
N MET A 601 10.17 24.87 28.76
CA MET A 601 11.38 24.06 28.76
C MET A 601 11.63 23.41 27.37
N GLN A 602 10.57 22.95 26.70
CA GLN A 602 10.67 22.38 25.37
C GLN A 602 11.05 23.44 24.33
N THR A 603 10.49 24.64 24.42
CA THR A 603 10.82 25.77 23.52
C THR A 603 12.27 26.26 23.73
N VAL A 604 12.76 26.21 24.96
CA VAL A 604 14.17 26.52 25.28
C VAL A 604 15.11 25.46 24.72
N GLY A 605 14.72 24.18 24.76
CA GLY A 605 15.46 23.06 24.17
C GLY A 605 15.50 23.09 22.66
N ASP A 606 14.33 23.25 22.01
CA ASP A 606 14.18 23.19 20.55
C ASP A 606 14.80 24.41 19.84
N ARG A 607 14.84 25.55 20.49
CA ARG A 607 15.41 26.78 19.91
C ARG A 607 16.83 27.08 20.34
N ASN A 608 17.47 26.17 21.08
CA ASN A 608 18.85 26.32 21.58
C ASN A 608 19.09 27.70 22.25
N VAL A 609 18.08 28.20 22.99
CA VAL A 609 18.16 29.47 23.65
C VAL A 609 19.14 29.35 24.80
N ARG A 610 20.29 29.91 24.66
CA ARG A 610 21.28 30.00 25.73
C ARG A 610 20.75 30.87 26.85
N ILE A 611 20.55 30.29 28.01
CA ILE A 611 20.09 30.98 29.24
C ILE A 611 21.22 31.73 29.94
N VAL A 612 22.44 31.52 29.49
CA VAL A 612 23.62 32.20 30.00
C VAL A 612 24.18 33.11 28.92
N PRO A 613 24.39 34.38 29.16
CA PRO A 613 24.97 35.27 28.16
C PRO A 613 26.38 34.87 27.83
N ASP A 614 26.71 34.88 26.55
CA ASP A 614 28.02 34.48 26.00
C ASP A 614 29.16 35.41 26.41
N VAL A 615 28.85 36.48 27.08
CA VAL A 615 29.88 37.40 27.56
C VAL A 615 29.44 37.96 28.92
N SER A 616 30.08 37.56 29.99
CA SER A 616 30.05 38.26 31.26
C SER A 616 31.22 39.27 31.30
N VAL A 617 30.93 40.54 31.12
CA VAL A 617 31.89 41.60 31.31
C VAL A 617 31.87 42.01 32.76
N THR A 618 32.77 41.50 33.57
CA THR A 618 33.08 42.07 34.86
C THR A 618 33.98 43.26 34.64
N GLY A 619 33.40 44.42 34.50
CA GLY A 619 34.11 45.67 34.37
C GLY A 619 34.42 46.29 35.72
N GLN A 620 35.68 46.32 36.07
CA GLN A 620 36.18 47.36 37.00
C GLN A 620 36.41 48.64 36.20
N ALA A 621 35.94 49.70 36.79
CA ALA A 621 35.96 51.07 36.28
C ALA A 621 37.27 51.48 35.61
N ASN A 622 37.21 51.76 34.30
CA ASN A 622 37.80 52.92 33.67
C ASN A 622 37.59 52.87 32.17
N GLY A 623 36.77 53.71 31.71
CA GLY A 623 36.76 54.54 30.50
C GLY A 623 36.96 53.93 29.09
N SER A 624 36.93 52.61 28.83
CA SER A 624 37.16 52.07 27.48
C SER A 624 36.22 50.97 27.01
N GLY A 625 35.15 50.72 27.78
CA GLY A 625 34.22 49.57 27.51
C GLY A 625 33.37 49.65 26.24
N LEU A 626 33.27 50.79 25.59
CA LEU A 626 32.52 50.94 24.34
C LEU A 626 33.27 50.51 23.10
N LEU A 627 34.59 50.55 23.13
CA LEU A 627 35.44 50.13 22.00
C LEU A 627 35.57 48.60 21.92
N GLU A 628 35.63 47.91 23.10
CA GLU A 628 35.70 46.44 23.15
C GLU A 628 34.35 45.79 22.80
N SER A 629 33.22 46.39 23.16
CA SER A 629 31.91 45.90 22.77
C SER A 629 31.65 46.09 21.26
N MET A 630 32.17 47.16 20.67
CA MET A 630 32.12 47.40 19.21
C MET A 630 33.05 46.45 18.43
N LEU A 631 34.22 46.09 18.98
CA LEU A 631 35.10 45.12 18.38
C LEU A 631 34.52 43.69 18.40
N GLY A 632 33.81 43.33 19.50
CA GLY A 632 33.09 42.07 19.64
C GLY A 632 31.93 41.93 18.63
N LEU A 633 31.24 43.01 18.35
CA LEU A 633 30.18 43.06 17.32
C LEU A 633 30.74 42.93 15.89
N LEU A 634 31.86 43.58 15.60
CA LEU A 634 32.54 43.49 14.30
C LEU A 634 33.17 42.12 14.02
N VAL A 635 33.64 41.41 15.04
CA VAL A 635 34.13 40.04 14.91
C VAL A 635 32.99 39.05 14.66
N ARG A 636 31.82 39.29 15.29
CA ARG A 636 30.62 38.50 15.05
C ARG A 636 30.07 38.66 13.62
N GLU A 637 30.05 39.87 13.10
CA GLU A 637 29.62 40.13 11.72
C GLU A 637 30.53 39.49 10.68
N LYS A 638 31.84 39.34 11.01
CA LYS A 638 32.82 38.69 10.13
C LYS A 638 32.79 37.17 10.19
N ILE A 639 32.25 36.57 11.27
CA ILE A 639 32.07 35.11 11.41
C ILE A 639 30.78 34.68 10.70
N ASP A 640 29.72 35.48 10.79
CA ASP A 640 28.46 35.17 10.13
C ASP A 640 28.53 35.36 8.57
N SER A 641 29.47 36.19 8.09
CA SER A 641 29.68 36.37 6.63
C SER A 641 30.54 35.27 5.96
N ASN A 642 31.18 34.38 6.75
CA ASN A 642 31.95 33.24 6.24
C ASN A 642 31.24 31.90 6.37
N ALA A 643 29.95 31.90 6.80
CA ALA A 643 29.12 30.69 6.96
C ALA A 643 27.84 30.71 6.09
N ALA A 644 27.84 31.52 4.99
CA ALA A 644 26.79 31.52 3.97
C ALA A 644 27.39 31.00 2.65
#